data_96a00f9d9ba28aef14b4da7ad39feae5
#
_entry.id   96a00f9d9ba28aef14b4da7ad39feae5
#
_cell.length_a   1.000
_cell.length_b   1.000
_cell.length_c   1.000
_cell.angle_alpha   90.00
_cell.angle_beta   90.00
_cell.angle_gamma   90.00
#
_symmetry.space_group_name_H-M   'P 1'
#
loop_
_entity.id
_entity.type
_entity.pdbx_description
1 polymer ?
#
loop_
_entity_poly.entity_id
_entity_poly.type
_entity_poly.pdbx_seq_one_letter_code
_entity_poly.pdbx_strand_id
1 'polypeptide(L)'
;VTSNLTPTLRFPAQTAALIAAIDELLGLHARREAILTPERVEKKGSEDALTNEDKETLRHYEEGLQKILDLIAPAGMQVERNQIILNDLHARTLYVYNWPNYIYPNWLSQMVNFDGKIDIAQYIYPTSNKAIMKMLRKKVAELRSSIRMLEQRGIVRDPALEAALQDAEELRDLLTRGREKLFQFGMYITLYADDEEKLKKMQTDIESLLGGKLVLTKPAMFQMEHGWNSTLPLCFDELEINRNMNTSPIATSFPFSSSDLTDDHGILYGINRHNDSLVIFDRFDLPNANANVFATSGAGKSFGVKLEILRSLMFGTEVLVIDPENEYVELCKTVGGSFIPMSLQSSFRINPFDLPKAIRGDEAEVGEVLRAAVINLHGLFKLMLGTLTPAEDGILDKAILDTYALKGITLQTELPGGIEPPTMHDLVDVLMTTEGGENMAKVLQKYTDGSYAGIFDKPTNVQLEKQLVVFNIRDLEEQLRPIAIYIVLNFLWNRVRADLRKRYLVIDEAWNLMQHEDSARFLYGIIKRARKYYLGVTTITQDVEDFVNSPYGKPIITNSALQILLKQSPTAVDNLQKLFYLTDGEKYVLLNSGVGQGIFFAGNKHVAIQIIASPEEASIITTKPEEVLAKKTEAATQNFIQTKSDAQAKTAATGTSGAPPLSAPSAAAPSAPAPSAPAVPSAPAPTPPPFPPQLSTGSPA
;
A
#
# COMPACT_ATOMS: atom_id res chain seq x y z
N VAL A 1 -37.58 -9.67 29.85
CA VAL A 1 -36.20 -10.19 29.94
C VAL A 1 -35.33 -9.32 30.85
N THR A 2 -35.59 -7.99 30.93
CA THR A 2 -34.85 -7.04 31.74
C THR A 2 -35.15 -7.09 33.25
N SER A 3 -36.18 -7.86 33.72
CA SER A 3 -36.57 -7.91 35.11
C SER A 3 -35.90 -9.01 35.96
N ASN A 4 -35.18 -9.96 35.33
CA ASN A 4 -34.56 -11.10 36.03
C ASN A 4 -33.03 -11.13 35.96
N LEU A 5 -32.39 -10.09 35.37
CA LEU A 5 -30.95 -9.92 35.48
C LEU A 5 -30.65 -9.44 36.93
N THR A 6 -29.77 -10.16 37.59
CA THR A 6 -29.32 -9.90 38.98
C THR A 6 -29.10 -8.41 39.26
N PRO A 7 -29.40 -7.92 40.49
CA PRO A 7 -29.50 -6.47 40.77
C PRO A 7 -28.20 -5.67 40.63
N THR A 8 -27.13 -6.26 40.14
CA THR A 8 -25.80 -5.63 40.01
C THR A 8 -25.50 -5.04 38.62
N LEU A 9 -26.29 -5.33 37.60
CA LEU A 9 -26.06 -4.79 36.25
C LEU A 9 -27.36 -4.16 35.71
N ARG A 10 -27.63 -2.89 36.08
CA ARG A 10 -28.60 -2.07 35.36
C ARG A 10 -27.96 -1.59 34.09
N PHE A 11 -28.16 -2.32 33.01
CA PHE A 11 -27.82 -1.79 31.66
C PHE A 11 -28.72 -0.58 31.38
N PRO A 12 -28.17 0.53 30.88
CA PRO A 12 -28.96 1.64 30.38
C PRO A 12 -30.00 1.17 29.34
N ALA A 13 -31.13 1.85 29.23
CA ALA A 13 -32.21 1.49 28.31
C ALA A 13 -31.73 1.33 26.84
N GLN A 14 -30.68 2.02 26.45
CA GLN A 14 -30.05 1.94 25.12
C GLN A 14 -29.24 0.64 24.92
N THR A 15 -28.60 0.10 25.95
CA THR A 15 -27.96 -1.23 25.89
C THR A 15 -29.01 -2.33 25.71
N ALA A 16 -30.15 -2.20 26.36
CA ALA A 16 -31.29 -3.10 26.15
C ALA A 16 -31.84 -3.00 24.71
N ALA A 17 -31.86 -1.79 24.16
CA ALA A 17 -32.26 -1.57 22.74
C ALA A 17 -31.25 -2.18 21.76
N LEU A 18 -29.95 -2.09 22.05
CA LEU A 18 -28.88 -2.71 21.22
C LEU A 18 -28.98 -4.25 21.27
N ILE A 19 -29.20 -4.81 22.45
CA ILE A 19 -29.40 -6.26 22.61
C ILE A 19 -30.67 -6.69 21.87
N ALA A 20 -31.76 -5.92 21.95
CA ALA A 20 -32.99 -6.20 21.22
C ALA A 20 -32.79 -6.14 19.69
N ALA A 21 -32.01 -5.19 19.18
CA ALA A 21 -31.67 -5.08 17.77
C ALA A 21 -30.81 -6.26 17.27
N ILE A 22 -29.84 -6.70 18.08
CA ILE A 22 -29.03 -7.89 17.78
C ILE A 22 -29.92 -9.16 17.78
N ASP A 23 -30.83 -9.25 18.71
CA ASP A 23 -31.80 -10.34 18.86
C ASP A 23 -32.73 -10.42 17.61
N GLU A 24 -33.19 -9.28 17.13
CA GLU A 24 -33.99 -9.15 15.90
C GLU A 24 -33.22 -9.58 14.66
N LEU A 25 -31.96 -9.14 14.53
CA LEU A 25 -31.07 -9.52 13.45
C LEU A 25 -30.79 -11.03 13.41
N LEU A 26 -30.70 -11.68 14.55
CA LEU A 26 -30.48 -13.12 14.64
C LEU A 26 -31.78 -13.94 14.49
N GLY A 27 -32.94 -13.29 14.35
CA GLY A 27 -34.23 -13.95 14.21
C GLY A 27 -34.67 -14.72 15.46
N LEU A 28 -34.00 -14.52 16.60
CA LEU A 28 -34.28 -15.20 17.87
C LEU A 28 -35.52 -14.63 18.54
N HIS A 29 -35.73 -13.31 18.40
CA HIS A 29 -36.88 -12.61 18.98
C HIS A 29 -38.21 -13.08 18.41
N ALA A 30 -38.28 -13.28 17.09
CA ALA A 30 -39.48 -13.77 16.41
C ALA A 30 -39.91 -15.19 16.91
N ARG A 31 -38.94 -16.05 17.23
CA ARG A 31 -39.21 -17.40 17.77
C ARG A 31 -39.75 -17.32 19.20
N ARG A 32 -39.22 -16.42 20.02
CA ARG A 32 -39.71 -16.18 21.39
C ARG A 32 -41.14 -15.65 21.41
N GLU A 33 -41.45 -14.65 20.58
CA GLU A 33 -42.79 -14.11 20.47
C GLU A 33 -43.82 -15.16 20.00
N ALA A 34 -43.42 -16.05 19.08
CA ALA A 34 -44.27 -17.14 18.62
C ALA A 34 -44.62 -18.15 19.76
N ILE A 35 -43.71 -18.33 20.72
CA ILE A 35 -43.93 -19.19 21.90
C ILE A 35 -44.71 -18.47 23.01
N LEU A 36 -44.46 -17.17 23.20
CA LEU A 36 -45.03 -16.34 24.25
C LEU A 36 -46.21 -15.50 23.81
N THR A 37 -46.89 -15.87 22.69
CA THR A 37 -48.11 -15.14 22.24
C THR A 37 -49.15 -15.09 23.34
N PRO A 38 -49.83 -13.92 23.56
CA PRO A 38 -50.85 -13.76 24.57
C PRO A 38 -51.96 -14.84 24.51
N GLU A 39 -52.33 -15.27 23.29
CA GLU A 39 -53.31 -16.33 23.09
C GLU A 39 -52.86 -17.70 23.62
N ARG A 40 -51.59 -18.01 23.67
CA ARG A 40 -51.04 -19.25 24.25
C ARG A 40 -50.88 -19.17 25.78
N VAL A 41 -50.57 -18.01 26.30
CA VAL A 41 -50.39 -17.78 27.73
C VAL A 41 -51.72 -17.62 28.43
N GLU A 42 -52.73 -16.93 27.87
CA GLU A 42 -54.08 -16.77 28.45
C GLU A 42 -54.90 -18.06 28.45
N LYS A 43 -54.67 -18.95 27.46
CA LYS A 43 -55.43 -20.21 27.41
C LYS A 43 -55.06 -21.25 28.43
N LYS A 44 -53.90 -21.15 29.10
CA LYS A 44 -53.37 -22.23 29.95
C LYS A 44 -52.84 -21.80 31.35
N GLY A 45 -52.84 -20.56 31.74
CA GLY A 45 -52.82 -20.09 33.14
C GLY A 45 -51.58 -20.43 34.00
N SER A 46 -50.47 -20.88 33.49
CA SER A 46 -49.18 -20.97 34.22
C SER A 46 -48.03 -21.51 33.35
N GLU A 47 -46.76 -21.35 33.79
CA GLU A 47 -45.54 -21.94 33.19
C GLU A 47 -45.63 -23.47 32.97
N ASP A 48 -46.51 -24.17 33.71
CA ASP A 48 -46.76 -25.61 33.50
C ASP A 48 -47.53 -25.97 32.21
N ALA A 49 -47.91 -24.99 31.45
CA ALA A 49 -48.71 -25.15 30.22
C ALA A 49 -47.85 -25.20 28.93
N LEU A 50 -46.54 -24.95 29.02
CA LEU A 50 -45.62 -25.06 27.88
C LEU A 50 -45.29 -26.53 27.64
N THR A 51 -45.25 -26.91 26.34
CA THR A 51 -44.77 -28.25 25.96
C THR A 51 -43.28 -28.40 26.26
N ASN A 52 -42.81 -29.63 26.39
CA ASN A 52 -41.37 -29.88 26.56
C ASN A 52 -40.55 -29.28 25.45
N GLU A 53 -41.07 -29.25 24.21
CA GLU A 53 -40.44 -28.66 23.05
C GLU A 53 -40.36 -27.13 23.14
N ASP A 54 -41.40 -26.47 23.68
CA ASP A 54 -41.42 -25.03 23.93
C ASP A 54 -40.39 -24.65 25.03
N LYS A 55 -40.30 -25.47 26.08
CA LYS A 55 -39.32 -25.30 27.18
C LYS A 55 -37.89 -25.47 26.69
N GLU A 56 -37.64 -26.44 25.85
CA GLU A 56 -36.31 -26.68 25.23
C GLU A 56 -35.92 -25.56 24.29
N THR A 57 -36.85 -25.05 23.51
CA THR A 57 -36.62 -23.91 22.62
C THR A 57 -36.34 -22.62 23.38
N LEU A 58 -37.06 -22.38 24.47
CA LEU A 58 -36.81 -21.23 25.38
C LEU A 58 -35.44 -21.34 26.03
N ARG A 59 -35.05 -22.55 26.48
CA ARG A 59 -33.73 -22.78 27.07
C ARG A 59 -32.61 -22.52 26.05
N HIS A 60 -32.73 -23.01 24.80
CA HIS A 60 -31.78 -22.72 23.74
C HIS A 60 -31.74 -21.22 23.41
N TYR A 61 -32.85 -20.52 23.47
CA TYR A 61 -32.91 -19.07 23.32
C TYR A 61 -32.13 -18.36 24.43
N GLU A 62 -32.36 -18.75 25.72
CA GLU A 62 -31.65 -18.19 26.89
C GLU A 62 -30.15 -18.49 26.84
N GLU A 63 -29.77 -19.73 26.48
CA GLU A 63 -28.36 -20.10 26.25
C GLU A 63 -27.73 -19.29 25.13
N GLY A 64 -28.47 -19.01 24.04
CA GLY A 64 -28.05 -18.15 22.92
C GLY A 64 -27.85 -16.71 23.34
N LEU A 65 -28.75 -16.17 24.16
CA LEU A 65 -28.65 -14.82 24.73
C LEU A 65 -27.42 -14.70 25.65
N GLN A 66 -27.16 -15.70 26.51
CA GLN A 66 -25.97 -15.73 27.37
C GLN A 66 -24.70 -15.70 26.50
N LYS A 67 -24.62 -16.50 25.44
CA LYS A 67 -23.48 -16.47 24.51
C LYS A 67 -23.28 -15.11 23.84
N ILE A 68 -24.35 -14.41 23.49
CA ILE A 68 -24.27 -13.05 22.93
C ILE A 68 -23.80 -12.05 23.99
N LEU A 69 -24.30 -12.14 25.24
CA LEU A 69 -23.85 -11.30 26.33
C LEU A 69 -22.37 -11.55 26.65
N ASP A 70 -21.92 -12.81 26.67
CA ASP A 70 -20.51 -13.18 26.85
C ASP A 70 -19.61 -12.64 25.74
N LEU A 71 -20.14 -12.48 24.53
CA LEU A 71 -19.41 -11.93 23.40
C LEU A 71 -19.29 -10.40 23.46
N ILE A 72 -20.28 -9.72 24.02
CA ILE A 72 -20.37 -8.24 24.06
C ILE A 72 -19.83 -7.67 25.36
N ALA A 73 -20.11 -8.32 26.50
CA ALA A 73 -19.69 -7.86 27.81
C ALA A 73 -18.32 -8.44 28.20
N PRO A 74 -17.47 -7.67 28.89
CA PRO A 74 -16.26 -8.22 29.49
C PRO A 74 -16.62 -9.30 30.52
N ALA A 75 -15.86 -10.40 30.56
CA ALA A 75 -16.09 -11.50 31.51
C ALA A 75 -15.88 -11.05 32.97
N GLY A 76 -15.08 -10.01 33.19
CA GLY A 76 -14.88 -9.39 34.51
C GLY A 76 -14.56 -7.90 34.37
N MET A 77 -15.07 -7.10 35.29
CA MET A 77 -14.76 -5.69 35.42
C MET A 77 -14.45 -5.35 36.88
N GLN A 78 -13.27 -4.81 37.13
CA GLN A 78 -12.85 -4.28 38.40
C GLN A 78 -12.66 -2.77 38.28
N VAL A 79 -13.42 -2.01 39.06
CA VAL A 79 -13.34 -0.54 39.07
C VAL A 79 -12.44 -0.11 40.23
N GLU A 80 -11.36 0.56 39.88
CA GLU A 80 -10.42 1.15 40.81
C GLU A 80 -10.53 2.68 40.86
N ARG A 81 -9.82 3.31 41.78
CA ARG A 81 -9.83 4.77 41.90
C ARG A 81 -9.41 5.50 40.65
N ASN A 82 -8.42 4.95 39.90
CA ASN A 82 -7.71 5.60 38.81
C ASN A 82 -7.70 4.79 37.52
N GLN A 83 -8.31 3.63 37.50
CA GLN A 83 -8.42 2.75 36.32
C GLN A 83 -9.59 1.78 36.44
N ILE A 84 -9.88 1.14 35.32
CA ILE A 84 -10.76 -0.03 35.26
C ILE A 84 -9.92 -1.18 34.70
N ILE A 85 -10.11 -2.37 35.26
CA ILE A 85 -9.52 -3.60 34.73
C ILE A 85 -10.65 -4.39 34.08
N LEU A 86 -10.58 -4.59 32.79
CA LEU A 86 -11.53 -5.33 31.96
C LEU A 86 -10.87 -6.64 31.52
N ASN A 87 -11.18 -7.73 32.21
CA ASN A 87 -10.40 -8.98 32.10
C ASN A 87 -8.92 -8.73 32.44
N ASP A 88 -8.04 -8.82 31.41
CA ASP A 88 -6.60 -8.54 31.53
C ASP A 88 -6.22 -7.17 30.95
N LEU A 89 -7.18 -6.33 30.55
CA LEU A 89 -6.95 -5.04 29.91
C LEU A 89 -7.17 -3.91 30.92
N HIS A 90 -6.17 -3.07 31.12
CA HIS A 90 -6.25 -1.86 31.93
C HIS A 90 -6.80 -0.70 31.11
N ALA A 91 -7.81 0.00 31.63
CA ALA A 91 -8.44 1.15 31.00
C ALA A 91 -8.43 2.37 31.91
N ARG A 92 -8.23 3.56 31.34
CA ARG A 92 -8.25 4.85 32.06
C ARG A 92 -8.87 5.92 31.21
N THR A 93 -9.87 6.58 31.74
CA THR A 93 -10.54 7.69 31.05
C THR A 93 -9.99 9.03 31.50
N LEU A 94 -9.63 9.85 30.53
CA LEU A 94 -9.25 11.25 30.68
C LEU A 94 -10.41 12.13 30.18
N TYR A 95 -10.61 13.29 30.79
CA TYR A 95 -11.52 14.32 30.31
C TYR A 95 -10.80 15.64 30.10
N VAL A 96 -11.21 16.40 29.08
CA VAL A 96 -10.68 17.73 28.84
C VAL A 96 -11.40 18.73 29.75
N TYR A 97 -10.65 19.42 30.63
CA TYR A 97 -11.23 20.37 31.56
C TYR A 97 -10.93 21.83 31.20
N ASN A 98 -9.94 22.08 30.35
CA ASN A 98 -9.59 23.44 29.90
C ASN A 98 -9.19 23.45 28.44
N TRP A 99 -9.64 24.46 27.74
CA TRP A 99 -9.39 24.68 26.31
C TRP A 99 -8.62 25.99 26.13
N PRO A 100 -7.77 26.10 25.10
CA PRO A 100 -7.10 27.34 24.74
C PRO A 100 -8.12 28.35 24.15
N ASN A 101 -7.77 29.63 24.14
CA ASN A 101 -8.61 30.67 23.55
C ASN A 101 -8.76 30.52 22.04
N TYR A 102 -7.82 29.84 21.38
CA TYR A 102 -7.86 29.58 19.94
C TYR A 102 -7.41 28.15 19.63
N ILE A 103 -8.14 27.47 18.74
CA ILE A 103 -7.83 26.10 18.27
C ILE A 103 -7.67 26.13 16.78
N TYR A 104 -6.54 25.59 16.29
CA TYR A 104 -6.25 25.49 14.86
C TYR A 104 -6.93 24.27 14.23
N PRO A 105 -7.32 24.33 12.95
CA PRO A 105 -7.79 23.14 12.24
C PRO A 105 -6.79 22.00 12.32
N ASN A 106 -7.30 20.76 12.27
CA ASN A 106 -6.51 19.52 12.29
C ASN A 106 -5.69 19.26 13.59
N TRP A 107 -6.09 19.89 14.71
CA TRP A 107 -5.40 19.71 15.99
C TRP A 107 -5.51 18.27 16.55
N LEU A 108 -6.54 17.51 16.16
CA LEU A 108 -6.75 16.11 16.56
C LEU A 108 -5.96 15.09 15.73
N SER A 109 -5.30 15.49 14.63
CA SER A 109 -4.60 14.56 13.75
C SER A 109 -3.57 13.68 14.47
N GLN A 110 -2.85 14.24 15.44
CA GLN A 110 -1.89 13.49 16.24
C GLN A 110 -2.55 12.49 17.19
N MET A 111 -3.79 12.76 17.63
CA MET A 111 -4.56 11.81 18.44
C MET A 111 -5.09 10.66 17.59
N VAL A 112 -5.56 10.94 16.37
CA VAL A 112 -6.03 9.92 15.43
C VAL A 112 -4.89 8.99 14.99
N ASN A 113 -3.67 9.53 14.87
CA ASN A 113 -2.47 8.78 14.50
C ASN A 113 -1.66 8.31 15.74
N PHE A 114 -2.25 8.32 16.92
CA PHE A 114 -1.58 7.86 18.14
C PHE A 114 -1.38 6.34 18.10
N ASP A 115 -0.15 5.89 18.37
CA ASP A 115 0.17 4.46 18.43
C ASP A 115 -0.28 3.87 19.77
N GLY A 116 -1.55 3.51 19.86
CA GLY A 116 -2.16 2.93 21.05
C GLY A 116 -3.66 2.75 20.90
N LYS A 117 -4.25 1.90 21.73
CA LYS A 117 -5.70 1.68 21.75
C LYS A 117 -6.36 2.81 22.54
N ILE A 118 -7.10 3.69 21.87
CA ILE A 118 -7.79 4.80 22.46
C ILE A 118 -9.21 4.96 21.90
N ASP A 119 -10.16 5.32 22.75
CA ASP A 119 -11.50 5.75 22.36
C ASP A 119 -11.66 7.23 22.64
N ILE A 120 -12.22 7.98 21.70
CA ILE A 120 -12.48 9.43 21.84
C ILE A 120 -13.96 9.66 21.64
N ALA A 121 -14.63 10.20 22.66
CA ALA A 121 -16.01 10.64 22.59
C ALA A 121 -16.12 12.16 22.66
N GLN A 122 -16.96 12.74 21.83
CA GLN A 122 -17.26 14.16 21.81
C GLN A 122 -18.76 14.37 21.99
N TYR A 123 -19.13 15.18 22.97
CA TYR A 123 -20.52 15.53 23.30
C TYR A 123 -20.76 16.98 22.97
N ILE A 124 -21.75 17.25 22.14
CA ILE A 124 -22.08 18.59 21.64
C ILE A 124 -23.55 18.88 21.98
N TYR A 125 -23.78 19.77 22.94
CA TYR A 125 -25.13 20.16 23.36
C TYR A 125 -25.45 21.56 22.84
N PRO A 126 -26.49 21.73 22.00
CA PRO A 126 -26.91 23.04 21.56
C PRO A 126 -27.51 23.84 22.73
N THR A 127 -27.12 25.11 22.81
CA THR A 127 -27.61 26.00 23.87
C THR A 127 -28.51 27.11 23.32
N SER A 128 -29.41 27.60 24.18
CA SER A 128 -30.33 28.65 23.78
C SER A 128 -29.64 30.01 23.64
N ASN A 129 -29.63 30.57 22.42
CA ASN A 129 -29.05 31.89 22.15
C ASN A 129 -29.59 33.01 23.07
N LYS A 130 -30.88 32.94 23.49
CA LYS A 130 -31.50 33.96 24.35
C LYS A 130 -30.86 33.98 25.74
N ALA A 131 -30.59 32.80 26.34
CA ALA A 131 -29.94 32.70 27.66
C ALA A 131 -28.51 33.21 27.61
N ILE A 132 -27.77 32.84 26.56
CA ILE A 132 -26.38 33.24 26.35
C ILE A 132 -26.25 34.74 26.12
N MET A 133 -27.10 35.34 25.30
CA MET A 133 -27.09 36.79 25.06
C MET A 133 -27.35 37.59 26.34
N LYS A 134 -28.20 37.07 27.25
CA LYS A 134 -28.42 37.66 28.57
C LYS A 134 -27.14 37.59 29.43
N MET A 135 -26.48 36.44 29.44
CA MET A 135 -25.23 36.22 30.19
C MET A 135 -24.09 37.14 29.64
N LEU A 136 -23.90 37.18 28.32
CA LEU A 136 -22.85 38.02 27.68
C LEU A 136 -23.09 39.52 27.95
N ARG A 137 -24.32 39.98 27.84
CA ARG A 137 -24.65 41.37 28.20
C ARG A 137 -24.27 41.70 29.66
N LYS A 138 -24.55 40.80 30.60
CA LYS A 138 -24.16 40.98 31.98
C LYS A 138 -22.63 40.97 32.13
N LYS A 139 -21.92 40.05 31.48
CA LYS A 139 -20.46 39.92 31.53
C LYS A 139 -19.75 41.16 30.94
N VAL A 140 -20.20 41.64 29.78
CA VAL A 140 -19.69 42.88 29.17
C VAL A 140 -19.92 44.08 30.11
N ALA A 141 -21.09 44.20 30.75
CA ALA A 141 -21.36 45.27 31.70
C ALA A 141 -20.45 45.20 32.94
N GLU A 142 -20.21 44.02 33.47
CA GLU A 142 -19.27 43.76 34.58
C GLU A 142 -17.85 44.16 34.22
N LEU A 143 -17.33 43.70 33.06
CA LEU A 143 -15.98 44.01 32.59
C LEU A 143 -15.79 45.52 32.35
N ARG A 144 -16.74 46.18 31.70
CA ARG A 144 -16.72 47.63 31.52
C ARG A 144 -16.74 48.40 32.85
N SER A 145 -17.54 47.93 33.81
CA SER A 145 -17.60 48.54 35.15
C SER A 145 -16.28 48.40 35.91
N SER A 146 -15.66 47.18 35.84
CA SER A 146 -14.36 46.90 36.46
C SER A 146 -13.26 47.78 35.86
N ILE A 147 -13.20 47.91 34.55
CA ILE A 147 -12.21 48.77 33.86
C ILE A 147 -12.41 50.24 34.31
N ARG A 148 -13.63 50.74 34.29
CA ARG A 148 -13.90 52.14 34.77
C ARG A 148 -13.51 52.38 36.19
N MET A 149 -13.75 51.40 37.07
CA MET A 149 -13.39 51.50 38.47
C MET A 149 -11.87 51.55 38.69
N LEU A 150 -11.09 50.80 37.88
CA LEU A 150 -9.63 50.83 37.93
C LEU A 150 -9.09 52.17 37.37
N GLU A 151 -9.67 52.67 36.30
CA GLU A 151 -9.33 53.97 35.71
C GLU A 151 -9.60 55.13 36.73
N GLN A 152 -10.74 55.10 37.41
CA GLN A 152 -11.09 56.09 38.46
C GLN A 152 -10.16 56.07 39.67
N ARG A 153 -9.55 54.94 39.98
CA ARG A 153 -8.55 54.75 41.04
C ARG A 153 -7.13 55.09 40.60
N GLY A 154 -6.90 55.52 39.35
CA GLY A 154 -5.59 55.80 38.82
C GLY A 154 -4.66 54.58 38.68
N ILE A 155 -5.23 53.38 38.69
CA ILE A 155 -4.49 52.14 38.54
C ILE A 155 -4.20 51.94 37.05
N VAL A 156 -2.98 51.45 36.74
CA VAL A 156 -2.53 51.13 35.37
C VAL A 156 -3.50 50.16 34.72
N ARG A 157 -3.78 50.33 33.43
CA ARG A 157 -4.64 49.44 32.64
C ARG A 157 -4.22 47.99 32.77
N ASP A 158 -5.19 47.11 32.98
CA ASP A 158 -5.00 45.66 33.00
C ASP A 158 -5.27 45.09 31.61
N PRO A 159 -4.23 44.69 30.84
CA PRO A 159 -4.38 44.14 29.48
C PRO A 159 -5.29 42.92 29.42
N ALA A 160 -5.34 42.13 30.49
CA ALA A 160 -6.17 40.89 30.54
C ALA A 160 -7.67 41.26 30.57
N LEU A 161 -8.06 42.30 31.33
CA LEU A 161 -9.44 42.76 31.37
C LEU A 161 -9.88 43.43 30.06
N GLU A 162 -8.99 44.18 29.40
CA GLU A 162 -9.27 44.78 28.08
C GLU A 162 -9.46 43.70 27.01
N ALA A 163 -8.58 42.71 26.95
CA ALA A 163 -8.70 41.54 26.04
C ALA A 163 -10.00 40.78 26.31
N ALA A 164 -10.31 40.49 27.57
CA ALA A 164 -11.55 39.77 27.92
C ALA A 164 -12.83 40.57 27.54
N LEU A 165 -12.78 41.91 27.61
CA LEU A 165 -13.88 42.73 27.16
C LEU A 165 -14.04 42.69 25.64
N GLN A 166 -12.94 42.80 24.91
CA GLN A 166 -12.92 42.75 23.46
C GLN A 166 -13.45 41.39 22.95
N ASP A 167 -12.97 40.28 23.52
CA ASP A 167 -13.42 38.93 23.18
C ASP A 167 -14.91 38.73 23.43
N ALA A 168 -15.42 39.26 24.58
CA ALA A 168 -16.83 39.15 24.93
C ALA A 168 -17.74 40.02 24.01
N GLU A 169 -17.27 41.19 23.56
CA GLU A 169 -17.98 42.02 22.62
C GLU A 169 -17.98 41.44 21.22
N GLU A 170 -16.85 40.90 20.75
CA GLU A 170 -16.74 40.24 19.45
C GLU A 170 -17.67 38.99 19.41
N LEU A 171 -17.59 38.12 20.40
CA LEU A 171 -18.49 36.97 20.49
C LEU A 171 -19.96 37.36 20.48
N ARG A 172 -20.34 38.42 21.26
CA ARG A 172 -21.71 38.93 21.27
C ARG A 172 -22.17 39.38 19.88
N ASP A 173 -21.29 40.09 19.14
CA ASP A 173 -21.60 40.59 17.82
C ASP A 173 -21.70 39.46 16.77
N LEU A 174 -20.83 38.47 16.84
CA LEU A 174 -20.89 37.25 15.99
C LEU A 174 -22.18 36.46 16.22
N LEU A 175 -22.58 36.28 17.49
CA LEU A 175 -23.83 35.62 17.86
C LEU A 175 -25.07 36.43 17.43
N THR A 176 -25.01 37.74 17.55
CA THR A 176 -26.10 38.63 17.12
C THR A 176 -26.33 38.61 15.63
N ARG A 177 -25.25 38.53 14.84
CA ARG A 177 -25.28 38.41 13.36
C ARG A 177 -25.59 36.98 12.88
N GLY A 178 -25.70 36.02 13.78
CA GLY A 178 -25.95 34.60 13.45
C GLY A 178 -24.80 33.91 12.77
N ARG A 179 -23.59 34.47 12.77
CA ARG A 179 -22.38 33.85 12.20
C ARG A 179 -21.82 32.73 13.08
N GLU A 180 -22.03 32.85 14.41
CA GLU A 180 -21.66 31.86 15.40
C GLU A 180 -22.88 31.41 16.21
N LYS A 181 -22.80 30.21 16.76
CA LYS A 181 -23.71 29.66 17.78
C LYS A 181 -22.86 29.15 18.94
N LEU A 182 -23.46 29.07 20.13
CA LEU A 182 -22.77 28.53 21.28
C LEU A 182 -23.32 27.13 21.63
N PHE A 183 -22.43 26.28 22.06
CA PHE A 183 -22.71 24.90 22.49
C PHE A 183 -22.02 24.63 23.81
N GLN A 184 -22.47 23.62 24.52
CA GLN A 184 -21.67 22.97 25.55
C GLN A 184 -20.96 21.80 24.92
N PHE A 185 -19.64 21.70 25.10
CA PHE A 185 -18.76 20.72 24.49
C PHE A 185 -18.00 19.94 25.56
N GLY A 186 -18.16 18.61 25.55
CA GLY A 186 -17.40 17.67 26.37
C GLY A 186 -16.55 16.76 25.49
N MET A 187 -15.34 16.44 25.94
CA MET A 187 -14.45 15.50 25.25
C MET A 187 -13.80 14.57 26.27
N TYR A 188 -13.95 13.27 26.02
CA TYR A 188 -13.42 12.20 26.85
C TYR A 188 -12.55 11.26 26.02
N ILE A 189 -11.50 10.73 26.65
CA ILE A 189 -10.52 9.87 26.00
C ILE A 189 -10.27 8.68 26.93
N THR A 190 -10.62 7.48 26.49
CA THR A 190 -10.29 6.25 27.23
C THR A 190 -9.08 5.58 26.58
N LEU A 191 -8.10 5.28 27.40
CA LEU A 191 -6.84 4.62 27.04
C LEU A 191 -6.93 3.16 27.46
N TYR A 192 -6.41 2.24 26.65
CA TYR A 192 -6.36 0.81 26.94
C TYR A 192 -4.93 0.29 26.81
N ALA A 193 -4.47 -0.47 27.80
CA ALA A 193 -3.15 -1.11 27.79
C ALA A 193 -3.18 -2.47 28.47
N ASP A 194 -2.22 -3.33 28.13
CA ASP A 194 -2.11 -4.67 28.72
C ASP A 194 -1.57 -4.64 30.17
N ASP A 195 -0.93 -3.54 30.57
CA ASP A 195 -0.40 -3.34 31.91
C ASP A 195 -0.49 -1.88 32.38
N GLU A 196 -0.39 -1.67 33.69
CA GLU A 196 -0.50 -0.34 34.30
C GLU A 196 0.66 0.60 33.92
N GLU A 197 1.88 0.09 33.70
CA GLU A 197 3.04 0.92 33.36
C GLU A 197 2.88 1.49 31.94
N LYS A 198 2.44 0.67 30.99
CA LYS A 198 2.10 1.13 29.64
C LYS A 198 0.96 2.13 29.66
N LEU A 199 -0.08 1.85 30.45
CA LEU A 199 -1.22 2.75 30.60
C LEU A 199 -0.80 4.14 31.12
N LYS A 200 0.07 4.18 32.12
CA LYS A 200 0.64 5.42 32.65
C LYS A 200 1.51 6.16 31.64
N LYS A 201 2.31 5.42 30.87
CA LYS A 201 3.11 6.01 29.79
C LYS A 201 2.20 6.64 28.74
N MET A 202 1.20 5.91 28.23
CA MET A 202 0.22 6.42 27.27
C MET A 202 -0.49 7.67 27.79
N GLN A 203 -0.88 7.70 29.08
CA GLN A 203 -1.46 8.89 29.68
C GLN A 203 -0.50 10.08 29.58
N THR A 204 0.76 9.91 29.97
CA THR A 204 1.76 10.98 29.94
C THR A 204 2.01 11.48 28.51
N ASP A 205 2.06 10.59 27.55
CA ASP A 205 2.26 10.91 26.14
C ASP A 205 1.08 11.74 25.60
N ILE A 206 -0.17 11.35 25.91
CA ILE A 206 -1.39 12.07 25.50
C ILE A 206 -1.51 13.42 26.22
N GLU A 207 -1.25 13.47 27.52
CA GLU A 207 -1.23 14.73 28.29
C GLU A 207 -0.19 15.71 27.73
N SER A 208 0.99 15.22 27.36
CA SER A 208 2.04 16.02 26.73
C SER A 208 1.64 16.53 25.35
N LEU A 209 1.05 15.66 24.53
CA LEU A 209 0.61 15.96 23.17
C LEU A 209 -0.51 17.02 23.14
N LEU A 210 -1.50 16.87 24.00
CA LEU A 210 -2.60 17.83 24.16
C LEU A 210 -2.15 19.09 24.89
N GLY A 211 -1.32 18.94 25.92
CA GLY A 211 -0.74 20.05 26.69
C GLY A 211 0.10 20.99 25.82
N GLY A 212 0.85 20.46 24.86
CA GLY A 212 1.56 21.27 23.84
C GLY A 212 0.65 22.16 23.00
N LYS A 213 -0.66 21.85 22.97
CA LYS A 213 -1.72 22.66 22.30
C LYS A 213 -2.58 23.44 23.31
N LEU A 214 -2.17 23.47 24.58
CA LEU A 214 -2.92 24.09 25.69
C LEU A 214 -4.30 23.48 25.92
N VAL A 215 -4.53 22.25 25.46
CA VAL A 215 -5.71 21.43 25.78
C VAL A 215 -5.35 20.61 27.01
N LEU A 216 -5.95 20.92 28.16
CA LEU A 216 -5.57 20.31 29.42
C LEU A 216 -6.55 19.21 29.80
N THR A 217 -6.01 18.02 30.11
CA THR A 217 -6.77 16.84 30.51
C THR A 217 -6.54 16.46 31.97
N LYS A 218 -7.48 15.72 32.53
CA LYS A 218 -7.36 15.07 33.85
C LYS A 218 -7.97 13.69 33.79
N PRO A 219 -7.43 12.72 34.55
CA PRO A 219 -8.09 11.44 34.72
C PRO A 219 -9.39 11.57 35.51
N ALA A 220 -10.41 10.78 35.16
CA ALA A 220 -11.71 10.74 35.83
C ALA A 220 -11.62 9.98 37.15
N MET A 221 -10.79 10.47 38.09
CA MET A 221 -10.53 9.84 39.36
C MET A 221 -11.82 9.65 40.17
N PHE A 222 -12.06 8.44 40.71
CA PHE A 222 -13.26 7.98 41.38
C PHE A 222 -14.53 7.91 40.49
N GLN A 223 -14.43 8.27 39.20
CA GLN A 223 -15.50 8.26 38.20
C GLN A 223 -15.06 7.49 36.93
N MET A 224 -14.17 6.51 37.09
CA MET A 224 -13.63 5.79 35.95
C MET A 224 -14.71 5.03 35.19
N GLU A 225 -15.66 4.42 35.86
CA GLU A 225 -16.82 3.74 35.27
C GLU A 225 -17.69 4.72 34.46
N HIS A 226 -18.04 5.88 35.04
CA HIS A 226 -18.79 6.91 34.32
C HIS A 226 -17.99 7.44 33.09
N GLY A 227 -16.66 7.58 33.25
CA GLY A 227 -15.78 7.97 32.16
C GLY A 227 -15.76 6.95 31.03
N TRP A 228 -15.60 5.69 31.36
CA TRP A 228 -15.59 4.61 30.40
C TRP A 228 -16.95 4.48 29.67
N ASN A 229 -18.07 4.51 30.44
CA ASN A 229 -19.40 4.50 29.86
C ASN A 229 -19.63 5.67 28.91
N SER A 230 -19.06 6.85 29.21
CA SER A 230 -19.17 8.03 28.35
C SER A 230 -18.35 7.90 27.04
N THR A 231 -17.38 6.97 26.96
CA THR A 231 -16.62 6.73 25.71
C THR A 231 -17.17 5.58 24.89
N LEU A 232 -18.06 4.76 25.43
CA LEU A 232 -18.75 3.72 24.69
C LEU A 232 -19.69 4.34 23.62
N PRO A 233 -19.95 3.67 22.49
CA PRO A 233 -20.82 4.18 21.41
C PRO A 233 -22.31 4.13 21.77
N LEU A 234 -22.65 4.46 23.00
CA LEU A 234 -24.00 4.45 23.55
C LEU A 234 -24.63 5.84 23.66
N CYS A 235 -23.87 6.89 23.30
CA CYS A 235 -24.30 8.29 23.40
C CYS A 235 -24.73 8.74 24.80
N PHE A 236 -24.13 8.21 25.86
CA PHE A 236 -24.34 8.59 27.24
C PHE A 236 -23.18 9.41 27.77
N ASP A 237 -23.46 10.66 28.17
CA ASP A 237 -22.49 11.51 28.88
C ASP A 237 -22.77 11.39 30.40
N GLU A 238 -22.14 10.43 31.06
CA GLU A 238 -22.29 10.24 32.50
C GLU A 238 -21.37 11.16 33.33
N LEU A 239 -20.31 11.72 32.70
CA LEU A 239 -19.41 12.66 33.39
C LEU A 239 -19.96 14.09 33.43
N GLU A 240 -20.75 14.48 32.42
CA GLU A 240 -21.35 15.81 32.28
C GLU A 240 -20.34 16.99 32.40
N ILE A 241 -19.06 16.75 32.04
CA ILE A 241 -17.99 17.75 32.12
C ILE A 241 -17.90 18.52 30.82
N ASN A 242 -18.68 19.60 30.74
CA ASN A 242 -18.85 20.38 29.53
C ASN A 242 -18.28 21.80 29.66
N ARG A 243 -17.84 22.41 28.56
CA ARG A 243 -17.39 23.81 28.45
C ARG A 243 -18.12 24.51 27.32
N ASN A 244 -18.35 25.81 27.49
CA ASN A 244 -18.96 26.61 26.42
C ASN A 244 -17.96 26.77 25.27
N MET A 245 -18.42 26.48 24.07
CA MET A 245 -17.61 26.60 22.84
C MET A 245 -18.50 27.08 21.69
N ASN A 246 -17.97 27.96 20.83
CA ASN A 246 -18.69 28.45 19.67
C ASN A 246 -18.50 27.54 18.45
N THR A 247 -19.20 27.80 17.35
CA THR A 247 -19.25 26.94 16.17
C THR A 247 -17.88 26.70 15.56
N SER A 248 -17.04 27.74 15.40
CA SER A 248 -15.75 27.62 14.71
C SER A 248 -14.78 26.62 15.37
N PRO A 249 -14.49 26.68 16.68
CA PRO A 249 -13.66 25.68 17.34
C PRO A 249 -14.25 24.26 17.28
N ILE A 250 -15.58 24.12 17.44
CA ILE A 250 -16.23 22.79 17.34
C ILE A 250 -16.06 22.22 15.93
N ALA A 251 -16.20 23.03 14.89
CA ALA A 251 -15.96 22.58 13.51
C ALA A 251 -14.53 22.06 13.29
N THR A 252 -13.55 22.59 14.03
CA THR A 252 -12.16 22.11 13.97
C THR A 252 -11.94 20.83 14.77
N SER A 253 -12.85 20.44 15.65
CA SER A 253 -12.74 19.22 16.48
C SER A 253 -13.09 17.95 15.70
N PHE A 254 -13.67 18.05 14.52
CA PHE A 254 -13.82 16.89 13.65
C PHE A 254 -12.43 16.51 13.08
N PRO A 255 -12.00 15.26 13.23
CA PRO A 255 -10.68 14.83 12.76
C PRO A 255 -10.71 14.65 11.23
N PHE A 256 -10.53 15.74 10.50
CA PHE A 256 -10.38 15.71 9.02
C PHE A 256 -9.03 15.12 8.57
N SER A 257 -8.44 14.26 9.37
CA SER A 257 -7.24 13.54 8.99
C SER A 257 -7.64 12.27 8.27
N SER A 258 -7.40 12.23 6.97
CA SER A 258 -7.35 10.99 6.22
C SER A 258 -5.93 10.80 5.71
N SER A 259 -5.46 9.56 5.71
CA SER A 259 -4.20 9.21 5.06
C SER A 259 -4.45 9.09 3.57
N ASP A 260 -4.73 10.21 2.90
CA ASP A 260 -4.94 10.22 1.45
C ASP A 260 -3.60 10.31 0.74
N LEU A 261 -3.44 9.50 -0.30
CA LEU A 261 -2.35 9.53 -1.26
C LEU A 261 -2.91 9.81 -2.65
N THR A 262 -3.67 10.91 -2.76
CA THR A 262 -4.29 11.32 -4.02
C THR A 262 -3.67 12.64 -4.43
N ASP A 263 -2.94 12.65 -5.55
CA ASP A 263 -2.39 13.82 -6.19
C ASP A 263 -3.12 14.09 -7.52
N ASP A 264 -2.96 15.29 -8.06
CA ASP A 264 -3.61 15.72 -9.32
C ASP A 264 -2.99 15.04 -10.56
N HIS A 265 -1.83 14.40 -10.42
CA HIS A 265 -1.10 13.74 -11.49
C HIS A 265 -0.39 12.48 -10.99
N GLY A 266 0.00 11.63 -11.94
CA GLY A 266 0.65 10.36 -11.65
C GLY A 266 -0.16 9.15 -12.13
N ILE A 267 0.16 7.99 -11.61
CA ILE A 267 -0.53 6.74 -11.93
C ILE A 267 -1.43 6.30 -10.78
N LEU A 268 -2.50 5.59 -11.10
CA LEU A 268 -3.36 4.95 -10.11
C LEU A 268 -2.69 3.66 -9.62
N TYR A 269 -2.34 3.59 -8.34
CA TYR A 269 -1.83 2.36 -7.70
C TYR A 269 -2.95 1.44 -7.20
N GLY A 270 -4.03 2.01 -6.69
CA GLY A 270 -5.15 1.25 -6.15
C GLY A 270 -6.16 2.10 -5.39
N ILE A 271 -6.90 1.46 -4.49
CA ILE A 271 -7.88 2.10 -3.59
C ILE A 271 -7.39 1.97 -2.15
N ASN A 272 -7.50 3.05 -1.39
CA ASN A 272 -7.28 3.08 0.05
C ASN A 272 -8.42 2.31 0.75
N ARG A 273 -8.09 1.28 1.51
CA ARG A 273 -9.07 0.40 2.18
C ARG A 273 -9.77 1.02 3.39
N HIS A 274 -9.31 2.18 3.86
CA HIS A 274 -9.93 2.84 5.01
C HIS A 274 -11.05 3.82 4.61
N ASN A 275 -10.91 4.48 3.46
CA ASN A 275 -11.79 5.57 3.06
C ASN A 275 -12.20 5.53 1.58
N ASP A 276 -11.88 4.43 0.87
CA ASP A 276 -12.19 4.21 -0.54
C ASP A 276 -11.64 5.30 -1.50
N SER A 277 -10.71 6.15 -1.03
CA SER A 277 -10.05 7.12 -1.89
C SER A 277 -9.08 6.45 -2.87
N LEU A 278 -8.85 7.08 -4.01
CA LEU A 278 -7.89 6.60 -5.00
C LEU A 278 -6.46 6.88 -4.53
N VAL A 279 -5.56 5.93 -4.73
CA VAL A 279 -4.12 6.12 -4.49
C VAL A 279 -3.47 6.48 -5.83
N ILE A 280 -3.28 7.77 -6.06
CA ILE A 280 -2.73 8.34 -7.31
C ILE A 280 -1.59 9.27 -6.97
N PHE A 281 -0.41 9.06 -7.55
CA PHE A 281 0.72 10.00 -7.49
C PHE A 281 1.81 9.62 -8.49
N ASP A 282 2.75 10.55 -8.73
CA ASP A 282 4.00 10.27 -9.47
C ASP A 282 5.14 9.99 -8.48
N ARG A 283 5.72 8.79 -8.52
CA ARG A 283 6.82 8.43 -7.61
C ARG A 283 8.08 9.29 -7.80
N PHE A 284 8.20 10.01 -8.93
CA PHE A 284 9.31 10.95 -9.15
C PHE A 284 9.16 12.25 -8.34
N ASP A 285 7.99 12.53 -7.75
CA ASP A 285 7.78 13.65 -6.84
C ASP A 285 8.22 13.33 -5.40
N LEU A 286 8.44 12.05 -5.09
CA LEU A 286 9.01 11.63 -3.82
C LEU A 286 10.49 12.06 -3.70
N PRO A 287 11.07 12.07 -2.48
CA PRO A 287 12.48 12.39 -2.27
C PRO A 287 13.45 11.59 -3.14
N ASN A 288 13.07 10.37 -3.51
CA ASN A 288 13.66 9.55 -4.56
C ASN A 288 12.57 8.64 -5.16
N ALA A 289 12.79 8.15 -6.38
CA ALA A 289 11.84 7.29 -7.08
C ALA A 289 12.11 5.78 -6.86
N ASN A 290 12.93 5.40 -5.88
CA ASN A 290 13.20 3.99 -5.61
C ASN A 290 12.04 3.34 -4.86
N ALA A 291 11.83 2.05 -5.12
CA ALA A 291 10.76 1.26 -4.52
C ALA A 291 11.26 -0.11 -4.03
N ASN A 292 10.65 -0.62 -2.97
CA ASN A 292 10.79 -2.02 -2.57
C ASN A 292 9.42 -2.68 -2.47
N VAL A 293 9.32 -3.91 -2.95
CA VAL A 293 8.10 -4.70 -2.91
C VAL A 293 8.37 -6.00 -2.16
N PHE A 294 7.74 -6.16 -1.02
CA PHE A 294 7.83 -7.36 -0.17
C PHE A 294 6.51 -8.10 -0.14
N ALA A 295 6.51 -9.37 -0.52
CA ALA A 295 5.29 -10.16 -0.58
C ALA A 295 5.58 -11.65 -0.59
N THR A 296 4.74 -12.45 0.06
CA THR A 296 4.77 -13.90 -0.10
C THR A 296 4.36 -14.32 -1.51
N SER A 297 4.71 -15.52 -1.93
CA SER A 297 4.25 -16.08 -3.21
C SER A 297 2.72 -16.05 -3.30
N GLY A 298 2.20 -15.67 -4.46
CA GLY A 298 0.75 -15.56 -4.70
C GLY A 298 0.06 -14.34 -4.09
N ALA A 299 0.76 -13.47 -3.37
CA ALA A 299 0.18 -12.24 -2.79
C ALA A 299 -0.12 -11.13 -3.81
N GLY A 300 0.28 -11.28 -5.08
CA GLY A 300 0.03 -10.32 -6.15
C GLY A 300 1.19 -9.35 -6.43
N LYS A 301 2.43 -9.65 -5.99
CA LYS A 301 3.61 -8.80 -6.21
C LYS A 301 3.82 -8.45 -7.67
N SER A 302 3.97 -9.47 -8.51
CA SER A 302 4.23 -9.29 -9.95
C SER A 302 3.04 -8.67 -10.67
N PHE A 303 1.82 -8.93 -10.22
CA PHE A 303 0.61 -8.29 -10.74
C PHE A 303 0.66 -6.77 -10.49
N GLY A 304 0.92 -6.33 -9.26
CA GLY A 304 1.02 -4.92 -8.90
C GLY A 304 2.13 -4.19 -9.64
N VAL A 305 3.33 -4.79 -9.74
CA VAL A 305 4.45 -4.18 -10.45
C VAL A 305 4.22 -4.12 -11.97
N LYS A 306 3.64 -5.15 -12.58
CA LYS A 306 3.28 -5.12 -14.01
C LYS A 306 2.22 -4.06 -14.30
N LEU A 307 1.28 -3.86 -13.38
CA LEU A 307 0.28 -2.80 -13.49
C LEU A 307 0.94 -1.41 -13.41
N GLU A 308 1.86 -1.21 -12.48
CA GLU A 308 2.67 0.03 -12.39
C GLU A 308 3.44 0.26 -13.69
N ILE A 309 4.11 -0.77 -14.23
CA ILE A 309 4.82 -0.70 -15.52
C ILE A 309 3.87 -0.28 -16.64
N LEU A 310 2.76 -0.98 -16.81
CA LEU A 310 1.80 -0.73 -17.88
C LEU A 310 1.30 0.72 -17.84
N ARG A 311 0.92 1.20 -16.66
CA ARG A 311 0.44 2.58 -16.48
C ARG A 311 1.53 3.63 -16.69
N SER A 312 2.75 3.35 -16.25
CA SER A 312 3.89 4.27 -16.40
C SER A 312 4.35 4.41 -17.85
N LEU A 313 4.26 3.34 -18.65
CA LEU A 313 4.52 3.38 -20.10
C LEU A 313 3.59 4.35 -20.82
N MET A 314 2.33 4.51 -20.38
CA MET A 314 1.37 5.46 -20.94
C MET A 314 1.82 6.92 -20.77
N PHE A 315 2.62 7.21 -19.74
CA PHE A 315 3.19 8.53 -19.48
C PHE A 315 4.61 8.72 -20.07
N GLY A 316 5.06 7.79 -20.91
CA GLY A 316 6.35 7.91 -21.59
C GLY A 316 7.56 7.50 -20.75
N THR A 317 7.36 6.90 -19.56
CA THR A 317 8.45 6.38 -18.74
C THR A 317 9.09 5.16 -19.41
N GLU A 318 10.41 5.14 -19.54
CA GLU A 318 11.17 3.99 -20.03
C GLU A 318 11.32 2.97 -18.90
N VAL A 319 11.07 1.68 -19.18
CA VAL A 319 11.11 0.62 -18.17
C VAL A 319 12.07 -0.48 -18.59
N LEU A 320 13.00 -0.80 -17.70
CA LEU A 320 14.03 -1.83 -17.86
C LEU A 320 13.76 -2.90 -16.80
N VAL A 321 13.58 -4.15 -17.20
CA VAL A 321 13.22 -5.25 -16.31
C VAL A 321 14.29 -6.34 -16.36
N ILE A 322 14.70 -6.82 -15.18
CA ILE A 322 15.48 -8.06 -15.02
C ILE A 322 14.52 -9.13 -14.49
N ASP A 323 14.27 -10.15 -15.30
CA ASP A 323 13.23 -11.16 -15.10
C ASP A 323 13.84 -12.57 -15.00
N PRO A 324 14.07 -13.08 -13.78
CA PRO A 324 14.60 -14.43 -13.59
C PRO A 324 13.54 -15.53 -13.71
N GLU A 325 12.25 -15.21 -13.64
CA GLU A 325 11.16 -16.19 -13.59
C GLU A 325 10.31 -16.22 -14.89
N ASN A 326 10.65 -15.38 -15.87
CA ASN A 326 9.94 -15.30 -17.15
C ASN A 326 8.47 -14.84 -17.02
N GLU A 327 8.21 -13.92 -16.10
CA GLU A 327 6.87 -13.42 -15.82
C GLU A 327 6.42 -12.26 -16.72
N TYR A 328 7.35 -11.52 -17.33
CA TYR A 328 7.07 -10.28 -18.06
C TYR A 328 6.93 -10.45 -19.59
N VAL A 329 7.00 -11.67 -20.09
CA VAL A 329 7.01 -11.96 -21.53
C VAL A 329 5.72 -11.51 -22.23
N GLU A 330 4.56 -11.78 -21.66
CA GLU A 330 3.26 -11.43 -22.27
C GLU A 330 3.03 -9.90 -22.24
N LEU A 331 3.39 -9.24 -21.14
CA LEU A 331 3.37 -7.78 -21.06
C LEU A 331 4.27 -7.17 -22.12
N CYS A 332 5.51 -7.66 -22.25
CA CYS A 332 6.48 -7.16 -23.21
C CYS A 332 5.99 -7.30 -24.67
N LYS A 333 5.41 -8.43 -25.01
CA LYS A 333 4.82 -8.66 -26.34
C LYS A 333 3.64 -7.74 -26.62
N THR A 334 2.75 -7.58 -25.64
CA THR A 334 1.52 -6.80 -25.83
C THR A 334 1.80 -5.33 -26.05
N VAL A 335 2.80 -4.76 -25.32
CA VAL A 335 3.17 -3.35 -25.48
C VAL A 335 4.19 -3.11 -26.60
N GLY A 336 4.62 -4.14 -27.34
CA GLY A 336 5.62 -4.03 -28.41
C GLY A 336 7.02 -3.72 -27.88
N GLY A 337 7.33 -4.19 -26.66
CA GLY A 337 8.65 -4.06 -26.03
C GLY A 337 9.72 -4.96 -26.64
N SER A 338 10.95 -4.84 -26.14
CA SER A 338 12.10 -5.66 -26.50
C SER A 338 12.30 -6.76 -25.47
N PHE A 339 12.17 -8.02 -25.88
CA PHE A 339 12.41 -9.18 -25.02
C PHE A 339 13.75 -9.81 -25.37
N ILE A 340 14.67 -9.86 -24.40
CA ILE A 340 16.07 -10.29 -24.55
C ILE A 340 16.29 -11.53 -23.69
N PRO A 341 16.15 -12.74 -24.26
CA PRO A 341 16.46 -13.96 -23.55
C PRO A 341 17.97 -14.15 -23.43
N MET A 342 18.46 -14.22 -22.20
CA MET A 342 19.85 -14.52 -21.87
C MET A 342 19.98 -16.02 -21.60
N SER A 343 20.65 -16.73 -22.49
CA SER A 343 20.93 -18.16 -22.35
C SER A 343 22.23 -18.50 -23.10
N LEU A 344 22.81 -19.67 -22.82
CA LEU A 344 24.03 -20.14 -23.50
C LEU A 344 23.84 -20.20 -25.03
N GLN A 345 22.62 -20.43 -25.50
CA GLN A 345 22.29 -20.53 -26.92
C GLN A 345 21.71 -19.23 -27.52
N SER A 346 21.58 -18.18 -26.72
CA SER A 346 21.03 -16.91 -27.19
C SER A 346 21.92 -16.27 -28.24
N SER A 347 21.29 -15.53 -29.15
CA SER A 347 22.01 -14.66 -30.10
C SER A 347 22.42 -13.32 -29.49
N PHE A 348 21.81 -12.95 -28.34
CA PHE A 348 22.11 -11.70 -27.64
C PHE A 348 23.41 -11.80 -26.85
N ARG A 349 24.20 -10.74 -26.90
CA ARG A 349 25.53 -10.66 -26.26
C ARG A 349 25.70 -9.32 -25.58
N ILE A 350 26.33 -9.33 -24.42
CA ILE A 350 26.71 -8.13 -23.66
C ILE A 350 28.19 -8.28 -23.31
N ASN A 351 29.01 -7.35 -23.79
CA ASN A 351 30.42 -7.28 -23.42
C ASN A 351 30.56 -6.55 -22.05
N PRO A 352 31.06 -7.17 -20.99
CA PRO A 352 31.26 -6.50 -19.72
C PRO A 352 32.27 -5.36 -19.75
N PHE A 353 33.15 -5.31 -20.76
CA PHE A 353 34.15 -4.27 -20.95
C PHE A 353 33.62 -3.02 -21.66
N ASP A 354 32.36 -2.98 -22.07
CA ASP A 354 31.78 -1.80 -22.69
C ASP A 354 31.90 -0.55 -21.80
N LEU A 355 32.36 0.54 -22.41
CA LEU A 355 32.40 1.85 -21.76
C LEU A 355 31.21 2.71 -22.18
N PRO A 356 30.74 3.64 -21.32
CA PRO A 356 29.69 4.56 -21.67
C PRO A 356 30.11 5.46 -22.85
N LYS A 357 29.26 5.57 -23.88
CA LYS A 357 29.54 6.28 -25.14
C LYS A 357 29.62 7.81 -25.01
N ALA A 358 29.02 8.40 -24.00
CA ALA A 358 29.10 9.81 -23.64
C ALA A 358 28.56 10.01 -22.23
N ILE A 359 29.14 10.90 -21.44
CA ILE A 359 28.55 11.46 -20.23
C ILE A 359 28.26 12.92 -20.56
N ARG A 360 26.95 13.29 -20.62
CA ARG A 360 26.57 14.69 -20.83
C ARG A 360 26.72 15.46 -19.52
N GLY A 361 27.42 16.58 -19.60
CA GLY A 361 27.21 17.72 -18.69
C GLY A 361 28.20 17.94 -17.56
N ASP A 362 28.98 16.95 -17.12
CA ASP A 362 30.12 17.19 -16.26
C ASP A 362 31.38 16.80 -17.03
N GLU A 363 32.38 17.67 -16.98
CA GLU A 363 33.75 17.36 -17.39
C GLU A 363 34.23 16.21 -16.49
N ALA A 364 33.84 14.96 -16.84
CA ALA A 364 34.44 13.80 -16.23
C ALA A 364 35.91 13.89 -16.55
N GLU A 365 36.76 14.08 -15.54
CA GLU A 365 38.20 14.11 -15.72
C GLU A 365 38.62 12.90 -16.53
N VAL A 366 39.50 13.15 -17.50
CA VAL A 366 40.08 12.11 -18.37
C VAL A 366 40.56 10.95 -17.47
N GLY A 367 40.04 9.75 -17.71
CA GLY A 367 40.39 8.55 -16.95
C GLY A 367 39.40 8.16 -15.83
N GLU A 368 38.49 9.03 -15.36
CA GLU A 368 37.48 8.62 -14.32
C GLU A 368 36.54 7.53 -14.81
N VAL A 369 36.14 7.59 -16.07
CA VAL A 369 35.27 6.59 -16.68
C VAL A 369 35.94 5.22 -16.72
N LEU A 370 37.20 5.17 -17.09
CA LEU A 370 37.98 3.93 -17.12
C LEU A 370 38.20 3.39 -15.70
N ARG A 371 38.53 4.25 -14.72
CA ARG A 371 38.66 3.84 -13.32
C ARG A 371 37.37 3.23 -12.78
N ALA A 372 36.23 3.86 -13.06
CA ALA A 372 34.92 3.34 -12.64
C ALA A 372 34.60 1.99 -13.33
N ALA A 373 34.95 1.83 -14.61
CA ALA A 373 34.79 0.57 -15.33
C ALA A 373 35.69 -0.53 -14.73
N VAL A 374 36.96 -0.22 -14.44
CA VAL A 374 37.90 -1.16 -13.78
C VAL A 374 37.35 -1.63 -12.42
N ILE A 375 36.85 -0.72 -11.58
CA ILE A 375 36.26 -1.06 -10.28
C ILE A 375 35.05 -1.98 -10.45
N ASN A 376 34.16 -1.71 -11.43
CA ASN A 376 33.01 -2.56 -11.70
C ASN A 376 33.42 -3.93 -12.23
N LEU A 377 34.37 -4.00 -13.16
CA LEU A 377 34.89 -5.26 -13.70
C LEU A 377 35.58 -6.09 -12.60
N HIS A 378 36.32 -5.43 -11.72
CA HIS A 378 36.96 -6.08 -10.59
C HIS A 378 35.91 -6.78 -9.69
N GLY A 379 34.78 -6.12 -9.38
CA GLY A 379 33.67 -6.72 -8.66
C GLY A 379 33.04 -7.90 -9.42
N LEU A 380 32.91 -7.80 -10.75
CA LEU A 380 32.41 -8.89 -11.61
C LEU A 380 33.35 -10.11 -11.56
N PHE A 381 34.65 -9.88 -11.73
CA PHE A 381 35.61 -10.97 -11.73
C PHE A 381 35.77 -11.63 -10.36
N LYS A 382 35.58 -10.91 -9.26
CA LYS A 382 35.46 -11.52 -7.92
C LYS A 382 34.28 -12.47 -7.83
N LEU A 383 33.12 -12.17 -8.43
CA LEU A 383 31.99 -13.11 -8.50
C LEU A 383 32.33 -14.37 -9.31
N MET A 384 33.16 -14.25 -10.36
CA MET A 384 33.54 -15.35 -11.23
C MET A 384 34.67 -16.22 -10.63
N LEU A 385 35.62 -15.60 -9.99
CA LEU A 385 36.84 -16.23 -9.45
C LEU A 385 36.68 -16.71 -7.99
N GLY A 386 35.76 -16.10 -7.25
CA GLY A 386 35.60 -16.31 -5.81
C GLY A 386 36.55 -15.44 -4.99
N THR A 387 36.90 -15.91 -3.77
CA THR A 387 37.76 -15.16 -2.86
C THR A 387 39.19 -15.09 -3.37
N LEU A 388 39.70 -13.90 -3.61
CA LEU A 388 41.07 -13.64 -4.07
C LEU A 388 41.98 -13.29 -2.86
N THR A 389 43.24 -13.68 -2.96
CA THR A 389 44.28 -13.21 -2.05
C THR A 389 44.64 -11.75 -2.40
N PRO A 390 45.23 -10.95 -1.49
CA PRO A 390 45.65 -9.58 -1.79
C PRO A 390 46.64 -9.47 -2.97
N ALA A 391 47.45 -10.50 -3.22
CA ALA A 391 48.37 -10.54 -4.35
C ALA A 391 47.62 -10.75 -5.68
N GLU A 392 46.69 -11.71 -5.72
CA GLU A 392 45.81 -11.96 -6.89
C GLU A 392 44.92 -10.77 -7.20
N ASP A 393 44.42 -10.10 -6.17
CA ASP A 393 43.60 -8.87 -6.28
C ASP A 393 44.38 -7.76 -7.02
N GLY A 394 45.63 -7.53 -6.66
CA GLY A 394 46.49 -6.56 -7.35
C GLY A 394 46.90 -6.97 -8.77
N ILE A 395 47.11 -8.28 -9.04
CA ILE A 395 47.37 -8.80 -10.37
C ILE A 395 46.15 -8.60 -11.28
N LEU A 396 44.94 -8.87 -10.77
CA LEU A 396 43.70 -8.69 -11.52
C LEU A 396 43.44 -7.22 -11.89
N ASP A 397 43.64 -6.29 -10.94
CA ASP A 397 43.48 -4.85 -11.20
C ASP A 397 44.40 -4.37 -12.32
N LYS A 398 45.69 -4.76 -12.25
CA LYS A 398 46.64 -4.47 -13.30
C LYS A 398 46.26 -5.11 -14.63
N ALA A 399 45.89 -6.38 -14.64
CA ALA A 399 45.53 -7.10 -15.86
C ALA A 399 44.30 -6.47 -16.57
N ILE A 400 43.29 -5.98 -15.85
CA ILE A 400 42.16 -5.27 -16.44
C ILE A 400 42.63 -3.98 -17.11
N LEU A 401 43.50 -3.19 -16.48
CA LEU A 401 44.06 -1.98 -17.07
C LEU A 401 44.89 -2.27 -18.31
N ASP A 402 45.77 -3.29 -18.26
CA ASP A 402 46.62 -3.72 -19.40
C ASP A 402 45.72 -4.24 -20.55
N THR A 403 44.61 -4.90 -20.26
CA THR A 403 43.64 -5.35 -21.27
C THR A 403 43.00 -4.19 -22.03
N TYR A 404 42.62 -3.11 -21.37
CA TYR A 404 42.16 -1.89 -22.05
C TYR A 404 43.29 -1.23 -22.86
N ALA A 405 44.51 -1.22 -22.33
CA ALA A 405 45.67 -0.65 -22.98
C ALA A 405 46.02 -1.34 -24.30
N LEU A 406 45.76 -2.67 -24.43
CA LEU A 406 45.91 -3.41 -25.69
C LEU A 406 45.07 -2.82 -26.84
N LYS A 407 43.91 -2.23 -26.53
CA LYS A 407 43.03 -1.55 -27.48
C LYS A 407 43.32 -0.04 -27.58
N GLY A 408 44.38 0.45 -26.97
CA GLY A 408 44.75 1.88 -26.96
C GLY A 408 43.93 2.72 -26.00
N ILE A 409 43.17 2.11 -25.06
CA ILE A 409 42.37 2.80 -24.06
C ILE A 409 43.16 2.88 -22.77
N THR A 410 43.58 4.09 -22.39
CA THR A 410 44.39 4.35 -21.18
C THR A 410 43.72 5.42 -20.32
N LEU A 411 44.22 5.64 -19.12
CA LEU A 411 43.74 6.69 -18.21
C LEU A 411 43.91 8.12 -18.79
N GLN A 412 44.73 8.30 -19.82
CA GLN A 412 44.93 9.58 -20.51
C GLN A 412 44.12 9.69 -21.84
N THR A 413 43.43 8.63 -22.23
CA THR A 413 42.65 8.62 -23.47
C THR A 413 41.32 9.36 -23.23
N GLU A 414 41.11 10.46 -23.98
CA GLU A 414 39.78 11.03 -24.11
C GLU A 414 38.85 9.97 -24.72
N LEU A 415 37.64 9.75 -24.18
CA LEU A 415 36.73 8.73 -24.66
C LEU A 415 36.44 8.91 -26.16
N PRO A 416 37.04 8.14 -27.05
CA PRO A 416 36.78 8.27 -28.47
C PRO A 416 35.58 7.41 -28.84
N GLY A 417 34.58 8.05 -29.41
CA GLY A 417 33.56 7.31 -30.14
C GLY A 417 34.22 6.55 -31.28
N GLY A 418 34.28 5.22 -31.16
CA GLY A 418 34.77 4.36 -32.25
C GLY A 418 35.85 3.36 -31.92
N ILE A 419 36.44 3.33 -30.73
CA ILE A 419 37.34 2.25 -30.33
C ILE A 419 36.50 1.06 -29.85
N GLU A 420 36.73 -0.12 -30.42
CA GLU A 420 36.15 -1.37 -29.94
C GLU A 420 36.74 -1.71 -28.55
N PRO A 421 35.90 -1.91 -27.52
CA PRO A 421 36.37 -2.33 -26.22
C PRO A 421 36.97 -3.73 -26.28
N PRO A 422 37.90 -4.08 -25.39
CA PRO A 422 38.39 -5.45 -25.28
C PRO A 422 37.27 -6.43 -24.90
N THR A 423 37.55 -7.72 -25.02
CA THR A 423 36.67 -8.81 -24.61
C THR A 423 37.24 -9.57 -23.41
N MET A 424 36.48 -10.52 -22.86
CA MET A 424 36.96 -11.39 -21.78
C MET A 424 38.12 -12.29 -22.29
N HIS A 425 38.13 -12.64 -23.56
CA HIS A 425 39.23 -13.39 -24.15
C HIS A 425 40.56 -12.62 -24.10
N ASP A 426 40.54 -11.31 -24.45
CA ASP A 426 41.71 -10.43 -24.32
C ASP A 426 42.24 -10.40 -22.85
N LEU A 427 41.36 -10.42 -21.84
CA LEU A 427 41.79 -10.47 -20.44
C LEU A 427 42.42 -11.82 -20.07
N VAL A 428 41.87 -12.93 -20.57
CA VAL A 428 42.45 -14.27 -20.32
C VAL A 428 43.86 -14.35 -20.91
N ASP A 429 44.07 -13.80 -22.10
CA ASP A 429 45.40 -13.75 -22.73
C ASP A 429 46.38 -12.90 -21.94
N VAL A 430 45.99 -11.75 -21.43
CA VAL A 430 46.80 -10.90 -20.58
C VAL A 430 47.16 -11.64 -19.27
N LEU A 431 46.20 -12.28 -18.60
CA LEU A 431 46.44 -13.02 -17.38
C LEU A 431 47.38 -14.23 -17.58
N MET A 432 47.31 -14.90 -18.74
CA MET A 432 48.20 -16.00 -19.06
C MET A 432 49.67 -15.56 -19.23
N THR A 433 49.90 -14.30 -19.60
CA THR A 433 51.24 -13.72 -19.78
C THR A 433 51.71 -12.96 -18.51
N THR A 434 50.86 -12.77 -17.56
CA THR A 434 51.15 -12.04 -16.30
C THR A 434 51.62 -13.02 -15.22
N GLU A 435 52.80 -12.79 -14.61
CA GLU A 435 53.31 -13.62 -13.51
C GLU A 435 52.29 -13.71 -12.33
N GLY A 436 51.88 -14.91 -11.98
CA GLY A 436 50.89 -15.18 -10.96
C GLY A 436 49.43 -15.09 -11.44
N GLY A 437 49.18 -14.78 -12.73
CA GLY A 437 47.82 -14.68 -13.31
C GLY A 437 47.26 -16.00 -13.86
N GLU A 438 48.11 -17.00 -14.05
CA GLU A 438 47.76 -18.25 -14.78
C GLU A 438 46.56 -19.01 -14.17
N ASN A 439 46.47 -19.04 -12.83
CA ASN A 439 45.37 -19.75 -12.15
C ASN A 439 44.05 -19.03 -12.41
N MET A 440 44.00 -17.71 -12.35
CA MET A 440 42.82 -16.90 -12.65
C MET A 440 42.41 -17.07 -14.10
N ALA A 441 43.39 -17.03 -15.04
CA ALA A 441 43.14 -17.27 -16.46
C ALA A 441 42.46 -18.64 -16.69
N LYS A 442 42.95 -19.71 -16.09
CA LYS A 442 42.35 -21.06 -16.21
C LYS A 442 40.90 -21.11 -15.69
N VAL A 443 40.58 -20.39 -14.62
CA VAL A 443 39.22 -20.32 -14.11
C VAL A 443 38.33 -19.54 -15.07
N LEU A 444 38.81 -18.43 -15.63
CA LEU A 444 38.04 -17.61 -16.57
C LEU A 444 37.86 -18.26 -17.95
N GLN A 445 38.75 -19.20 -18.37
CA GLN A 445 38.60 -19.95 -19.63
C GLN A 445 37.27 -20.69 -19.75
N LYS A 446 36.63 -21.09 -18.64
CA LYS A 446 35.29 -21.70 -18.70
C LYS A 446 34.23 -20.75 -19.28
N TYR A 447 34.47 -19.43 -19.23
CA TYR A 447 33.54 -18.40 -19.75
C TYR A 447 33.91 -17.95 -21.18
N THR A 448 35.14 -18.20 -21.66
CA THR A 448 35.59 -17.85 -22.98
C THR A 448 35.53 -19.03 -23.96
N ASP A 449 36.16 -20.15 -23.60
CA ASP A 449 36.28 -21.35 -24.45
C ASP A 449 35.59 -22.59 -23.88
N GLY A 450 35.12 -22.51 -22.62
CA GLY A 450 34.52 -23.62 -21.90
C GLY A 450 32.99 -23.71 -21.99
N SER A 451 32.39 -24.37 -21.01
CA SER A 451 30.94 -24.66 -20.96
C SER A 451 30.06 -23.41 -20.92
N TYR A 452 30.60 -22.26 -20.49
CA TYR A 452 29.86 -21.00 -20.37
C TYR A 452 30.25 -19.97 -21.45
N ALA A 453 30.95 -20.41 -22.49
CA ALA A 453 31.38 -19.55 -23.59
C ALA A 453 30.22 -18.92 -24.37
N GLY A 454 30.45 -17.74 -24.88
CA GLY A 454 29.59 -17.12 -25.90
C GLY A 454 28.54 -16.14 -25.42
N ILE A 455 28.29 -16.00 -24.13
CA ILE A 455 27.33 -14.98 -23.62
C ILE A 455 28.04 -13.63 -23.36
N PHE A 456 29.21 -13.67 -22.75
CA PHE A 456 29.91 -12.50 -22.22
C PHE A 456 31.23 -12.20 -22.87
N ASP A 457 31.63 -12.99 -23.87
CA ASP A 457 32.93 -12.92 -24.54
C ASP A 457 32.87 -12.35 -25.98
N LYS A 458 31.82 -11.64 -26.34
CA LYS A 458 31.67 -11.08 -27.69
C LYS A 458 31.15 -9.64 -27.60
N PRO A 459 31.40 -8.83 -28.66
CA PRO A 459 30.87 -7.47 -28.75
C PRO A 459 29.36 -7.42 -28.50
N THR A 460 28.93 -6.37 -27.81
CA THR A 460 27.50 -6.16 -27.49
C THR A 460 26.68 -5.92 -28.75
N ASN A 461 25.61 -6.67 -28.89
CA ASN A 461 24.63 -6.54 -29.98
C ASN A 461 23.22 -6.17 -29.51
N VAL A 462 23.03 -5.92 -28.21
CA VAL A 462 21.76 -5.55 -27.61
C VAL A 462 21.46 -4.07 -27.90
N GLN A 463 20.27 -3.80 -28.44
CA GLN A 463 19.76 -2.44 -28.68
C GLN A 463 18.59 -2.12 -27.72
N LEU A 464 18.66 -0.95 -27.07
CA LEU A 464 17.67 -0.45 -26.13
C LEU A 464 16.83 0.68 -26.74
N GLU A 465 16.09 0.36 -27.82
CA GLU A 465 15.30 1.37 -28.55
C GLU A 465 13.83 1.44 -28.11
N LYS A 466 13.36 0.40 -27.44
CA LYS A 466 11.97 0.29 -27.01
C LYS A 466 11.79 0.86 -25.62
N GLN A 467 10.57 1.34 -25.37
CA GLN A 467 10.19 1.91 -24.07
C GLN A 467 10.17 0.86 -22.96
N LEU A 468 9.80 -0.39 -23.26
CA LEU A 468 9.93 -1.52 -22.36
C LEU A 468 11.00 -2.48 -22.88
N VAL A 469 11.98 -2.79 -22.05
CA VAL A 469 13.02 -3.78 -22.34
C VAL A 469 13.09 -4.79 -21.18
N VAL A 470 12.97 -6.07 -21.50
CA VAL A 470 12.97 -7.16 -20.53
C VAL A 470 14.15 -8.07 -20.79
N PHE A 471 15.06 -8.19 -19.82
CA PHE A 471 16.15 -9.15 -19.82
C PHE A 471 15.70 -10.39 -19.07
N ASN A 472 15.42 -11.46 -19.79
CA ASN A 472 15.04 -12.73 -19.21
C ASN A 472 16.27 -13.60 -18.96
N ILE A 473 16.48 -14.01 -17.72
CA ILE A 473 17.64 -14.81 -17.28
C ILE A 473 17.26 -16.20 -16.77
N ARG A 474 16.00 -16.62 -16.96
CA ARG A 474 15.46 -17.88 -16.45
C ARG A 474 16.24 -19.10 -16.93
N ASP A 475 16.60 -19.10 -18.22
CA ASP A 475 17.25 -20.26 -18.87
C ASP A 475 18.76 -20.34 -18.56
N LEU A 476 19.28 -19.46 -17.71
CA LEU A 476 20.64 -19.55 -17.19
C LEU A 476 20.69 -20.46 -15.97
N GLU A 477 21.77 -21.22 -15.86
CA GLU A 477 22.08 -22.00 -14.66
C GLU A 477 22.16 -21.09 -13.44
N GLU A 478 21.74 -21.59 -12.29
CA GLU A 478 21.64 -20.82 -11.04
C GLU A 478 22.96 -20.12 -10.67
N GLN A 479 24.09 -20.81 -10.92
CA GLN A 479 25.42 -20.24 -10.66
C GLN A 479 25.78 -19.05 -11.56
N LEU A 480 25.19 -18.96 -12.77
CA LEU A 480 25.43 -17.86 -13.71
C LEU A 480 24.50 -16.68 -13.51
N ARG A 481 23.36 -16.86 -12.82
CA ARG A 481 22.37 -15.79 -12.64
C ARG A 481 22.94 -14.54 -11.97
N PRO A 482 23.69 -14.60 -10.84
CA PRO A 482 24.27 -13.42 -10.20
C PRO A 482 25.24 -12.68 -11.14
N ILE A 483 26.06 -13.43 -11.90
CA ILE A 483 27.01 -12.89 -12.87
C ILE A 483 26.27 -12.16 -14.01
N ALA A 484 25.26 -12.81 -14.58
CA ALA A 484 24.44 -12.23 -15.65
C ALA A 484 23.70 -10.98 -15.19
N ILE A 485 23.09 -11.01 -13.99
CA ILE A 485 22.42 -9.84 -13.43
C ILE A 485 23.41 -8.69 -13.24
N TYR A 486 24.62 -8.97 -12.74
CA TYR A 486 25.65 -7.95 -12.55
C TYR A 486 26.05 -7.31 -13.88
N ILE A 487 26.27 -8.10 -14.93
CA ILE A 487 26.64 -7.61 -16.27
C ILE A 487 25.51 -6.77 -16.87
N VAL A 488 24.27 -7.28 -16.81
CA VAL A 488 23.08 -6.54 -17.28
C VAL A 488 22.92 -5.22 -16.51
N LEU A 489 23.05 -5.23 -15.20
CA LEU A 489 22.99 -4.01 -14.38
C LEU A 489 24.07 -3.00 -14.76
N ASN A 490 25.32 -3.44 -15.00
CA ASN A 490 26.40 -2.55 -15.43
C ASN A 490 26.11 -1.95 -16.82
N PHE A 491 25.64 -2.77 -17.75
CA PHE A 491 25.23 -2.32 -19.09
C PHE A 491 24.10 -1.28 -19.02
N LEU A 492 23.05 -1.56 -18.23
CA LEU A 492 21.94 -0.65 -18.04
C LEU A 492 22.35 0.64 -17.32
N TRP A 493 23.24 0.54 -16.32
CA TRP A 493 23.77 1.70 -15.62
C TRP A 493 24.57 2.62 -16.54
N ASN A 494 25.36 2.08 -17.46
CA ASN A 494 26.05 2.85 -18.48
C ASN A 494 25.07 3.58 -19.41
N ARG A 495 23.97 2.92 -19.79
CA ARG A 495 22.88 3.54 -20.58
C ARG A 495 22.16 4.67 -19.82
N VAL A 496 21.85 4.46 -18.54
CA VAL A 496 21.18 5.45 -17.70
C VAL A 496 22.01 6.73 -17.56
N ARG A 497 23.34 6.60 -17.41
CA ARG A 497 24.25 7.75 -17.31
C ARG A 497 24.38 8.56 -18.61
N ALA A 498 24.19 7.91 -19.74
CA ALA A 498 24.36 8.55 -21.05
C ALA A 498 23.20 9.49 -21.43
N ASP A 499 22.01 9.30 -20.85
CA ASP A 499 20.80 10.03 -21.26
C ASP A 499 19.86 10.22 -20.09
N LEU A 500 19.54 11.47 -19.72
CA LEU A 500 18.68 11.82 -18.58
C LEU A 500 17.20 11.83 -19.00
N ARG A 501 16.47 10.79 -18.62
CA ARG A 501 15.01 10.69 -18.76
C ARG A 501 14.40 9.88 -17.64
N LYS A 502 13.11 10.01 -17.40
CA LYS A 502 12.38 9.20 -16.40
C LYS A 502 12.46 7.72 -16.78
N ARG A 503 13.04 6.90 -15.89
CA ARG A 503 13.21 5.46 -16.08
C ARG A 503 12.88 4.68 -14.83
N TYR A 504 12.34 3.48 -14.99
CA TYR A 504 12.31 2.46 -13.97
C TYR A 504 13.27 1.33 -14.31
N LEU A 505 14.02 0.89 -13.31
CA LEU A 505 14.78 -0.35 -13.34
C LEU A 505 14.13 -1.30 -12.34
N VAL A 506 13.46 -2.33 -12.86
CA VAL A 506 12.77 -3.34 -12.06
C VAL A 506 13.64 -4.58 -11.97
N ILE A 507 13.94 -5.01 -10.75
CA ILE A 507 14.75 -6.20 -10.46
C ILE A 507 13.86 -7.16 -9.69
N ASP A 508 13.39 -8.19 -10.39
CA ASP A 508 12.62 -9.24 -9.75
C ASP A 508 13.56 -10.24 -9.07
N GLU A 509 13.10 -10.84 -7.97
CA GLU A 509 13.87 -11.75 -7.10
C GLU A 509 15.24 -11.15 -6.71
N ALA A 510 15.22 -9.90 -6.22
CA ALA A 510 16.43 -9.13 -5.90
C ALA A 510 17.31 -9.77 -4.80
N TRP A 511 16.76 -10.72 -4.02
CA TRP A 511 17.52 -11.49 -3.03
C TRP A 511 18.72 -12.22 -3.65
N ASN A 512 18.64 -12.62 -4.94
CA ASN A 512 19.76 -13.24 -5.64
C ASN A 512 21.02 -12.37 -5.63
N LEU A 513 20.87 -11.05 -5.69
CA LEU A 513 22.00 -10.12 -5.61
C LEU A 513 22.49 -9.91 -4.18
N MET A 514 21.63 -10.12 -3.18
CA MET A 514 21.99 -9.90 -1.77
C MET A 514 22.86 -11.02 -1.20
N GLN A 515 22.90 -12.19 -1.83
CA GLN A 515 23.73 -13.33 -1.43
C GLN A 515 25.24 -13.07 -1.58
N HIS A 516 25.62 -12.14 -2.46
CA HIS A 516 27.01 -11.80 -2.73
C HIS A 516 27.28 -10.34 -2.39
N GLU A 517 28.31 -10.09 -1.57
CA GLU A 517 28.61 -8.74 -1.09
C GLU A 517 28.87 -7.75 -2.22
N ASP A 518 29.63 -8.13 -3.25
CA ASP A 518 30.00 -7.23 -4.34
C ASP A 518 28.79 -6.85 -5.21
N SER A 519 27.87 -7.77 -5.49
CA SER A 519 26.62 -7.49 -6.22
C SER A 519 25.65 -6.64 -5.39
N ALA A 520 25.53 -6.90 -4.09
CA ALA A 520 24.74 -6.09 -3.18
C ALA A 520 25.28 -4.66 -3.06
N ARG A 521 26.60 -4.51 -2.95
CA ARG A 521 27.30 -3.22 -2.94
C ARG A 521 27.06 -2.44 -4.24
N PHE A 522 27.13 -3.12 -5.38
CA PHE A 522 26.92 -2.51 -6.67
C PHE A 522 25.48 -1.99 -6.82
N LEU A 523 24.47 -2.81 -6.48
CA LEU A 523 23.07 -2.41 -6.49
C LEU A 523 22.80 -1.23 -5.54
N TYR A 524 23.33 -1.28 -4.33
CA TYR A 524 23.25 -0.16 -3.38
C TYR A 524 23.85 1.12 -3.96
N GLY A 525 25.00 1.00 -4.64
CA GLY A 525 25.65 2.11 -5.33
C GLY A 525 24.77 2.76 -6.42
N ILE A 526 24.02 1.95 -7.16
CA ILE A 526 23.03 2.43 -8.15
C ILE A 526 21.88 3.16 -7.42
N ILE A 527 21.23 2.52 -6.44
CA ILE A 527 20.09 3.05 -5.69
C ILE A 527 20.40 4.40 -5.06
N LYS A 528 21.59 4.54 -4.42
CA LYS A 528 22.02 5.78 -3.80
C LYS A 528 22.18 6.94 -4.79
N ARG A 529 22.54 6.65 -6.05
CA ARG A 529 22.80 7.65 -7.11
C ARG A 529 21.62 7.83 -8.06
N ALA A 530 20.64 6.91 -8.06
CA ALA A 530 19.53 6.83 -9.00
C ALA A 530 18.80 8.17 -9.20
N ARG A 531 18.52 8.90 -8.10
CA ARG A 531 17.84 10.21 -8.15
C ARG A 531 18.51 11.21 -9.10
N LYS A 532 19.84 11.24 -9.16
CA LYS A 532 20.58 12.20 -10.00
C LYS A 532 20.40 11.93 -11.51
N TYR A 533 19.91 10.74 -11.86
CA TYR A 533 19.74 10.29 -13.24
C TYR A 533 18.29 10.06 -13.66
N TYR A 534 17.32 10.60 -12.88
CA TYR A 534 15.88 10.35 -13.08
C TYR A 534 15.56 8.85 -13.15
N LEU A 535 16.26 8.04 -12.37
CA LEU A 535 16.07 6.61 -12.27
C LEU A 535 15.31 6.26 -10.98
N GLY A 536 14.28 5.44 -11.08
CA GLY A 536 13.64 4.75 -9.96
C GLY A 536 14.00 3.26 -10.03
N VAL A 537 14.67 2.76 -9.00
CA VAL A 537 14.98 1.32 -8.89
C VAL A 537 13.90 0.64 -8.06
N THR A 538 13.27 -0.39 -8.62
CA THR A 538 12.29 -1.23 -7.92
C THR A 538 12.91 -2.59 -7.64
N THR A 539 13.07 -2.94 -6.36
CA THR A 539 13.50 -4.27 -5.93
C THR A 539 12.31 -5.07 -5.44
N ILE A 540 12.16 -6.27 -5.94
CA ILE A 540 11.06 -7.17 -5.59
C ILE A 540 11.67 -8.41 -4.94
N THR A 541 11.17 -8.81 -3.78
CA THR A 541 11.61 -10.03 -3.11
C THR A 541 10.48 -10.69 -2.34
N GLN A 542 10.54 -12.03 -2.27
CA GLN A 542 9.69 -12.85 -1.40
C GLN A 542 10.38 -13.10 -0.07
N ASP A 543 11.69 -13.12 -0.05
CA ASP A 543 12.48 -13.36 1.14
C ASP A 543 12.96 -12.06 1.78
N VAL A 544 12.27 -11.70 2.86
CA VAL A 544 12.60 -10.51 3.65
C VAL A 544 13.86 -10.72 4.46
N GLU A 545 14.11 -11.96 4.94
CA GLU A 545 15.22 -12.26 5.84
C GLU A 545 16.55 -12.15 5.10
N ASP A 546 16.66 -12.74 3.92
CA ASP A 546 17.86 -12.64 3.09
C ASP A 546 18.19 -11.19 2.74
N PHE A 547 17.13 -10.40 2.49
CA PHE A 547 17.31 -8.99 2.17
C PHE A 547 17.78 -8.17 3.39
N VAL A 548 17.17 -8.38 4.56
CA VAL A 548 17.49 -7.63 5.80
C VAL A 548 18.82 -8.06 6.42
N ASN A 549 19.20 -9.32 6.29
CA ASN A 549 20.45 -9.85 6.84
C ASN A 549 21.68 -9.38 6.05
N SER A 550 21.51 -8.96 4.79
CA SER A 550 22.58 -8.33 4.03
C SER A 550 22.99 -6.98 4.63
N PRO A 551 24.30 -6.66 4.75
CA PRO A 551 24.77 -5.34 5.20
C PRO A 551 24.21 -4.18 4.37
N TYR A 552 23.84 -4.44 3.12
CA TYR A 552 23.30 -3.46 2.17
C TYR A 552 21.77 -3.42 2.12
N GLY A 553 21.07 -4.42 2.65
CA GLY A 553 19.61 -4.52 2.60
C GLY A 553 18.91 -3.36 3.32
N LYS A 554 19.23 -3.11 4.60
CA LYS A 554 18.70 -1.94 5.33
C LYS A 554 18.99 -0.62 4.62
N PRO A 555 20.26 -0.33 4.19
CA PRO A 555 20.56 0.85 3.40
C PRO A 555 19.75 0.99 2.12
N ILE A 556 19.45 -0.09 1.41
CA ILE A 556 18.59 -0.09 0.21
C ILE A 556 17.17 0.31 0.57
N ILE A 557 16.60 -0.30 1.62
CA ILE A 557 15.24 0.00 2.10
C ILE A 557 15.13 1.48 2.51
N THR A 558 16.08 2.00 3.29
CA THR A 558 16.04 3.40 3.76
C THR A 558 16.27 4.42 2.64
N ASN A 559 16.88 4.02 1.51
CA ASN A 559 17.05 4.85 0.32
C ASN A 559 15.93 4.62 -0.73
N SER A 560 14.82 4.01 -0.35
CA SER A 560 13.66 3.82 -1.21
C SER A 560 12.45 4.51 -0.57
N ALA A 561 11.93 5.52 -1.23
CA ALA A 561 10.81 6.31 -0.69
C ALA A 561 9.45 5.62 -0.86
N LEU A 562 9.36 4.66 -1.77
CA LEU A 562 8.18 3.85 -2.00
C LEU A 562 8.39 2.44 -1.41
N GLN A 563 7.45 1.99 -0.55
CA GLN A 563 7.48 0.65 0.01
C GLN A 563 6.10 0.00 -0.17
N ILE A 564 6.08 -1.19 -0.74
CA ILE A 564 4.83 -1.95 -0.95
C ILE A 564 4.95 -3.25 -0.17
N LEU A 565 4.20 -3.34 0.92
CA LEU A 565 4.14 -4.53 1.77
C LEU A 565 2.80 -5.22 1.49
N LEU A 566 2.79 -6.28 0.70
CA LEU A 566 1.61 -7.12 0.50
C LEU A 566 1.55 -8.21 1.57
N LYS A 567 0.66 -9.19 1.42
CA LYS A 567 0.50 -10.30 2.36
C LYS A 567 1.85 -10.89 2.78
N GLN A 568 2.01 -11.13 4.08
CA GLN A 568 3.21 -11.70 4.68
C GLN A 568 2.95 -13.01 5.41
N SER A 569 4.01 -13.80 5.62
CA SER A 569 3.97 -14.98 6.48
C SER A 569 4.08 -14.58 7.95
N PRO A 570 3.56 -15.40 8.88
CA PRO A 570 3.75 -15.16 10.32
C PRO A 570 5.22 -15.08 10.75
N THR A 571 6.12 -15.77 10.05
CA THR A 571 7.56 -15.77 10.34
C THR A 571 8.26 -14.49 9.90
N ALA A 572 7.87 -13.89 8.78
CA ALA A 572 8.50 -12.71 8.22
C ALA A 572 7.95 -11.39 8.80
N VAL A 573 6.69 -11.40 9.26
CA VAL A 573 5.98 -10.17 9.65
C VAL A 573 6.61 -9.46 10.84
N ASP A 574 7.20 -10.20 11.80
CA ASP A 574 7.87 -9.60 12.98
C ASP A 574 9.13 -8.82 12.61
N ASN A 575 9.88 -9.31 11.61
CA ASN A 575 11.04 -8.61 11.08
C ASN A 575 10.61 -7.32 10.34
N LEU A 576 9.52 -7.39 9.56
CA LEU A 576 8.96 -6.21 8.90
C LEU A 576 8.39 -5.20 9.91
N GLN A 577 7.70 -5.66 10.96
CA GLN A 577 7.20 -4.78 12.01
C GLN A 577 8.31 -3.94 12.62
N LYS A 578 9.43 -4.56 12.97
CA LYS A 578 10.61 -3.86 13.52
C LYS A 578 11.28 -2.94 12.50
N LEU A 579 11.34 -3.35 11.23
CA LEU A 579 12.03 -2.62 10.18
C LEU A 579 11.27 -1.37 9.74
N PHE A 580 9.94 -1.47 9.61
CA PHE A 580 9.06 -0.41 9.14
C PHE A 580 8.30 0.30 10.27
N TYR A 581 8.57 -0.06 11.54
CA TYR A 581 7.89 0.47 12.72
C TYR A 581 6.36 0.34 12.62
N LEU A 582 5.89 -0.86 12.17
CA LEU A 582 4.46 -1.12 12.01
C LEU A 582 3.78 -1.28 13.37
N THR A 583 2.59 -0.74 13.47
CA THR A 583 1.69 -0.99 14.60
C THR A 583 1.19 -2.45 14.61
N ASP A 584 0.68 -2.93 15.73
CA ASP A 584 0.07 -4.26 15.81
C ASP A 584 -1.14 -4.41 14.88
N GLY A 585 -1.90 -3.32 14.67
CA GLY A 585 -2.99 -3.27 13.72
C GLY A 585 -2.52 -3.47 12.27
N GLU A 586 -1.44 -2.83 11.86
CA GLU A 586 -0.85 -2.96 10.54
C GLU A 586 -0.24 -4.34 10.32
N LYS A 587 0.42 -4.90 11.34
CA LYS A 587 0.87 -6.30 11.34
C LYS A 587 -0.30 -7.24 11.07
N TYR A 588 -1.43 -7.05 11.77
CA TYR A 588 -2.63 -7.83 11.56
C TYR A 588 -3.19 -7.69 10.13
N VAL A 589 -3.17 -6.47 9.58
CA VAL A 589 -3.54 -6.21 8.18
C VAL A 589 -2.68 -7.04 7.23
N LEU A 590 -1.36 -7.06 7.38
CA LEU A 590 -0.46 -7.81 6.51
C LEU A 590 -0.67 -9.33 6.58
N LEU A 591 -0.95 -9.87 7.77
CA LEU A 591 -1.23 -11.31 7.97
C LEU A 591 -2.53 -11.75 7.29
N ASN A 592 -3.58 -10.90 7.38
CA ASN A 592 -4.92 -11.21 6.90
C ASN A 592 -5.24 -10.63 5.52
N SER A 593 -4.27 -10.03 4.86
CA SER A 593 -4.43 -9.46 3.52
C SER A 593 -4.76 -10.54 2.49
N GLY A 594 -5.69 -10.22 1.60
CA GLY A 594 -5.95 -10.97 0.38
C GLY A 594 -4.94 -10.66 -0.73
N VAL A 595 -5.16 -11.22 -1.92
CA VAL A 595 -4.32 -10.95 -3.09
C VAL A 595 -4.43 -9.47 -3.51
N GLY A 596 -3.30 -8.81 -3.68
CA GLY A 596 -3.24 -7.39 -4.03
C GLY A 596 -3.62 -6.44 -2.90
N GLN A 597 -3.70 -6.94 -1.66
CA GLN A 597 -3.92 -6.14 -0.46
C GLN A 597 -2.65 -6.02 0.36
N GLY A 598 -2.49 -4.89 1.03
CA GLY A 598 -1.34 -4.67 1.88
C GLY A 598 -1.23 -3.24 2.38
N ILE A 599 -0.02 -2.83 2.74
CA ILE A 599 0.32 -1.48 3.17
C ILE A 599 1.23 -0.83 2.14
N PHE A 600 0.92 0.38 1.78
CA PHE A 600 1.61 1.16 0.77
C PHE A 600 2.18 2.43 1.39
N PHE A 601 3.50 2.56 1.38
CA PHE A 601 4.22 3.72 1.90
C PHE A 601 4.68 4.59 0.74
N ALA A 602 4.43 5.89 0.84
CA ALA A 602 4.93 6.92 -0.07
C ALA A 602 5.56 8.06 0.73
N GLY A 603 6.89 8.04 0.85
CA GLY A 603 7.62 8.94 1.76
C GLY A 603 7.23 8.70 3.22
N ASN A 604 6.68 9.72 3.87
CA ASN A 604 6.26 9.65 5.29
C ASN A 604 4.79 9.25 5.48
N LYS A 605 4.04 9.05 4.40
CA LYS A 605 2.64 8.64 4.44
C LYS A 605 2.50 7.17 4.11
N HIS A 606 1.55 6.49 4.73
CA HIS A 606 1.21 5.13 4.36
C HIS A 606 -0.29 4.87 4.48
N VAL A 607 -0.79 3.95 3.69
CA VAL A 607 -2.21 3.58 3.63
C VAL A 607 -2.35 2.07 3.41
N ALA A 608 -3.43 1.51 3.93
CA ALA A 608 -3.84 0.16 3.54
C ALA A 608 -4.42 0.22 2.13
N ILE A 609 -3.82 -0.52 1.19
CA ILE A 609 -4.17 -0.48 -0.23
C ILE A 609 -4.84 -1.76 -0.70
N GLN A 610 -5.76 -1.61 -1.65
CA GLN A 610 -6.22 -2.66 -2.57
C GLN A 610 -5.77 -2.29 -3.98
N ILE A 611 -4.85 -3.04 -4.56
CA ILE A 611 -4.44 -2.90 -5.96
C ILE A 611 -5.60 -3.33 -6.85
N ILE A 612 -5.99 -2.47 -7.78
CA ILE A 612 -7.09 -2.72 -8.72
C ILE A 612 -6.61 -2.53 -10.16
N ALA A 613 -7.09 -3.38 -11.04
CA ALA A 613 -6.87 -3.29 -12.48
C ALA A 613 -8.20 -3.39 -13.22
N SER A 614 -8.30 -2.75 -14.39
CA SER A 614 -9.43 -3.00 -15.30
C SER A 614 -9.37 -4.44 -15.84
N PRO A 615 -10.47 -4.99 -16.36
CA PRO A 615 -10.47 -6.31 -16.99
C PRO A 615 -9.43 -6.43 -18.12
N GLU A 616 -9.25 -5.36 -18.90
CA GLU A 616 -8.27 -5.28 -19.99
C GLU A 616 -6.84 -5.31 -19.45
N GLU A 617 -6.51 -4.46 -18.46
CA GLU A 617 -5.21 -4.46 -17.80
C GLU A 617 -4.92 -5.84 -17.17
N ALA A 618 -5.87 -6.37 -16.42
CA ALA A 618 -5.76 -7.69 -15.78
C ALA A 618 -5.47 -8.79 -16.82
N SER A 619 -6.12 -8.71 -17.99
CA SER A 619 -5.88 -9.66 -19.07
C SER A 619 -4.43 -9.61 -19.58
N ILE A 620 -3.78 -8.45 -19.63
CA ILE A 620 -2.42 -8.27 -20.13
C ILE A 620 -1.37 -8.77 -19.10
N ILE A 621 -1.61 -8.51 -17.82
CA ILE A 621 -0.63 -8.69 -16.76
C ILE A 621 -0.77 -10.01 -15.99
N THR A 622 -1.85 -10.78 -16.20
CA THR A 622 -2.09 -12.04 -15.47
C THR A 622 -0.97 -13.05 -15.68
N THR A 623 -0.61 -13.75 -14.60
CA THR A 623 0.32 -14.90 -14.61
C THR A 623 -0.36 -16.21 -14.20
N LYS A 624 -1.67 -16.18 -13.97
CA LYS A 624 -2.39 -17.43 -13.62
C LYS A 624 -2.31 -18.42 -14.76
N PRO A 625 -1.81 -19.65 -14.53
CA PRO A 625 -1.61 -20.64 -15.58
C PRO A 625 -2.88 -20.95 -16.37
N GLU A 626 -4.03 -20.98 -15.68
CA GLU A 626 -5.34 -21.27 -16.27
C GLU A 626 -5.76 -20.18 -17.28
N GLU A 627 -5.61 -18.90 -16.90
CA GLU A 627 -5.94 -17.76 -17.74
C GLU A 627 -4.98 -17.64 -18.94
N VAL A 628 -3.68 -17.93 -18.70
CA VAL A 628 -2.66 -17.94 -19.77
C VAL A 628 -2.91 -19.07 -20.76
N LEU A 629 -3.28 -20.26 -20.29
CA LEU A 629 -3.63 -21.40 -21.17
C LEU A 629 -4.89 -21.12 -21.97
N ALA A 630 -5.94 -20.56 -21.36
CA ALA A 630 -7.16 -20.17 -22.06
C ALA A 630 -6.88 -19.23 -23.21
N LYS A 631 -6.07 -18.17 -22.99
CA LYS A 631 -5.64 -17.22 -24.04
C LYS A 631 -4.84 -17.88 -25.16
N LYS A 632 -3.89 -18.76 -24.83
CA LYS A 632 -3.13 -19.49 -25.85
C LYS A 632 -4.03 -20.35 -26.72
N THR A 633 -5.07 -20.97 -26.11
CA THR A 633 -6.03 -21.78 -26.83
C THR A 633 -6.94 -20.92 -27.73
N GLU A 634 -7.40 -19.76 -27.23
CA GLU A 634 -8.18 -18.81 -28.06
C GLU A 634 -7.36 -18.25 -29.21
N ALA A 635 -6.11 -17.82 -28.95
CA ALA A 635 -5.22 -17.33 -29.99
C ALA A 635 -4.90 -18.41 -31.05
N ALA A 636 -4.67 -19.66 -30.62
CA ALA A 636 -4.46 -20.78 -31.54
C ALA A 636 -5.73 -21.04 -32.38
N THR A 637 -6.92 -20.95 -31.79
CA THR A 637 -8.19 -21.11 -32.47
C THR A 637 -8.43 -19.98 -33.48
N GLN A 638 -8.15 -18.73 -33.11
CA GLN A 638 -8.27 -17.57 -34.02
C GLN A 638 -7.28 -17.68 -35.16
N ASN A 639 -6.03 -18.03 -34.92
CA ASN A 639 -5.04 -18.26 -35.97
C ASN A 639 -5.44 -19.40 -36.92
N PHE A 640 -6.02 -20.46 -36.40
CA PHE A 640 -6.53 -21.58 -37.22
C PHE A 640 -7.72 -21.14 -38.09
N ILE A 641 -8.63 -20.32 -37.56
CA ILE A 641 -9.75 -19.74 -38.31
C ILE A 641 -9.24 -18.79 -39.37
N GLN A 642 -8.26 -17.94 -39.04
CA GLN A 642 -7.65 -16.98 -40.00
C GLN A 642 -6.90 -17.69 -41.10
N THR A 643 -6.12 -18.71 -40.77
CA THR A 643 -5.37 -19.51 -41.77
C THR A 643 -6.34 -20.26 -42.68
N LYS A 644 -7.47 -20.75 -42.18
CA LYS A 644 -8.52 -21.36 -43.04
C LYS A 644 -9.21 -20.33 -43.93
N SER A 645 -9.50 -19.14 -43.43
CA SER A 645 -10.07 -18.02 -44.20
C SER A 645 -9.13 -17.58 -45.30
N ASP A 646 -7.82 -17.41 -45.01
CA ASP A 646 -6.81 -17.04 -46.01
C ASP A 646 -6.55 -18.14 -47.03
N ALA A 647 -6.64 -19.40 -46.64
CA ALA A 647 -6.56 -20.54 -47.57
C ALA A 647 -7.79 -20.60 -48.51
N GLN A 648 -8.98 -20.34 -47.98
CA GLN A 648 -10.20 -20.25 -48.78
C GLN A 648 -10.18 -19.02 -49.71
N ALA A 649 -9.68 -17.86 -49.28
CA ALA A 649 -9.53 -16.68 -50.12
C ALA A 649 -8.47 -16.91 -51.26
N LYS A 650 -7.39 -17.61 -50.97
CA LYS A 650 -6.42 -18.03 -52.02
C LYS A 650 -6.98 -19.03 -53.00
N THR A 651 -7.79 -19.97 -52.58
CA THR A 651 -8.47 -20.94 -53.47
C THR A 651 -9.54 -20.27 -54.35
N ALA A 652 -10.22 -19.27 -53.83
CA ALA A 652 -11.17 -18.46 -54.58
C ALA A 652 -10.48 -17.53 -55.64
N ALA A 653 -9.29 -17.05 -55.32
CA ALA A 653 -8.49 -16.19 -56.23
C ALA A 653 -7.81 -16.94 -57.35
N THR A 654 -7.63 -18.27 -57.25
CA THR A 654 -6.99 -19.13 -58.30
C THR A 654 -8.00 -19.83 -59.19
N GLY A 655 -9.32 -19.62 -58.97
CA GLY A 655 -10.45 -20.30 -59.68
C GLY A 655 -11.00 -19.60 -60.91
N THR A 656 -10.36 -18.59 -61.47
CA THR A 656 -10.84 -17.94 -62.73
C THR A 656 -9.84 -18.07 -63.86
N SER A 657 -9.82 -19.26 -64.51
CA SER A 657 -9.49 -19.34 -65.95
C SER A 657 -9.97 -20.70 -66.52
N GLY A 658 -11.01 -20.67 -67.27
CA GLY A 658 -11.22 -21.47 -68.50
C GLY A 658 -11.77 -22.87 -68.35
N ALA A 659 -13.09 -23.03 -68.55
CA ALA A 659 -13.64 -24.15 -69.36
C ALA A 659 -15.09 -23.84 -69.77
N PRO A 660 -15.55 -24.36 -70.92
CA PRO A 660 -16.76 -23.88 -71.58
C PRO A 660 -18.08 -24.60 -71.11
N PRO A 661 -19.26 -24.14 -71.57
CA PRO A 661 -20.53 -24.57 -71.00
C PRO A 661 -20.99 -25.89 -71.56
N LEU A 662 -21.47 -26.80 -70.72
CA LEU A 662 -22.24 -27.95 -71.11
C LEU A 662 -23.58 -27.98 -70.38
N SER A 663 -24.58 -28.19 -71.23
CA SER A 663 -26.00 -28.27 -71.06
C SER A 663 -26.56 -28.99 -69.82
N ALA A 664 -27.72 -28.48 -69.37
CA ALA A 664 -28.62 -29.14 -68.39
C ALA A 664 -29.26 -30.42 -68.94
N PRO A 665 -29.64 -31.34 -68.01
CA PRO A 665 -31.04 -31.75 -67.98
C PRO A 665 -31.67 -31.86 -66.58
N SER A 666 -32.91 -31.33 -66.51
CA SER A 666 -34.16 -31.87 -66.00
C SER A 666 -34.22 -32.65 -64.68
N ALA A 667 -34.93 -32.02 -63.78
CA ALA A 667 -35.95 -32.49 -62.82
C ALA A 667 -35.94 -33.94 -62.29
N ALA A 668 -35.87 -34.04 -60.99
CA ALA A 668 -36.72 -34.96 -60.16
C ALA A 668 -36.75 -34.50 -58.69
N ALA A 669 -37.95 -34.35 -58.16
CA ALA A 669 -38.32 -34.09 -56.78
C ALA A 669 -38.49 -35.43 -56.01
N PRO A 670 -38.94 -35.41 -54.74
CA PRO A 670 -38.34 -34.96 -53.48
C PRO A 670 -38.21 -36.12 -52.51
N SER A 671 -37.37 -36.00 -51.50
CA SER A 671 -37.36 -36.91 -50.35
C SER A 671 -37.40 -36.14 -49.03
N ALA A 672 -38.12 -36.75 -48.10
CA ALA A 672 -38.67 -36.27 -46.86
C ALA A 672 -37.72 -35.74 -45.79
N PRO A 673 -38.23 -35.03 -44.74
CA PRO A 673 -37.42 -34.32 -43.74
C PRO A 673 -36.96 -35.20 -42.59
N ALA A 674 -35.77 -34.90 -42.03
CA ALA A 674 -35.23 -35.47 -40.81
C ALA A 674 -35.82 -34.79 -39.55
N PRO A 675 -35.92 -35.49 -38.41
CA PRO A 675 -36.67 -35.05 -37.25
C PRO A 675 -35.98 -33.96 -36.42
N SER A 676 -36.78 -33.01 -35.96
CA SER A 676 -36.43 -31.90 -35.08
C SER A 676 -36.11 -32.37 -33.66
N ALA A 677 -35.04 -31.80 -33.09
CA ALA A 677 -34.71 -31.88 -31.66
C ALA A 677 -35.64 -31.01 -30.81
N PRO A 678 -35.94 -31.38 -29.56
CA PRO A 678 -36.91 -30.68 -28.72
C PRO A 678 -36.40 -29.34 -28.20
N ALA A 679 -37.27 -28.36 -28.20
CA ALA A 679 -37.05 -27.02 -27.66
C ALA A 679 -36.99 -27.01 -26.13
N VAL A 680 -36.00 -26.30 -25.59
CA VAL A 680 -35.89 -25.95 -24.17
C VAL A 680 -36.68 -24.66 -23.93
N PRO A 681 -37.54 -24.56 -22.91
CA PRO A 681 -38.32 -23.35 -22.66
C PRO A 681 -37.43 -22.24 -22.07
N SER A 682 -37.50 -21.07 -22.68
CA SER A 682 -36.85 -19.84 -22.19
C SER A 682 -37.56 -19.32 -20.93
N ALA A 683 -36.80 -19.03 -19.89
CA ALA A 683 -37.26 -18.34 -18.70
C ALA A 683 -37.53 -16.84 -18.98
N PRO A 684 -38.55 -16.24 -18.34
CA PRO A 684 -38.87 -14.82 -18.56
C PRO A 684 -37.83 -13.91 -17.93
N ALA A 685 -37.53 -12.79 -18.60
CA ALA A 685 -36.67 -11.75 -18.16
C ALA A 685 -37.17 -11.04 -16.87
N PRO A 686 -36.31 -10.62 -15.95
CA PRO A 686 -36.71 -9.87 -14.76
C PRO A 686 -37.14 -8.44 -15.12
N THR A 687 -38.29 -8.02 -14.59
CA THR A 687 -38.78 -6.64 -14.65
C THR A 687 -37.93 -5.70 -13.84
N PRO A 688 -37.64 -4.47 -14.32
CA PRO A 688 -36.91 -3.47 -13.56
C PRO A 688 -37.72 -2.91 -12.38
N PRO A 689 -37.09 -2.49 -11.28
CA PRO A 689 -37.76 -1.91 -10.12
C PRO A 689 -38.34 -0.53 -10.44
N PRO A 690 -39.45 -0.11 -9.77
CA PRO A 690 -40.07 1.19 -9.98
C PRO A 690 -39.20 2.34 -9.41
N PHE A 691 -39.20 3.45 -10.15
CA PHE A 691 -38.55 4.70 -9.75
C PHE A 691 -39.20 5.30 -8.49
N PRO A 692 -38.44 5.94 -7.57
CA PRO A 692 -39.01 6.70 -6.48
C PRO A 692 -39.71 7.98 -6.97
N PRO A 693 -40.77 8.45 -6.28
CA PRO A 693 -41.54 9.61 -6.72
C PRO A 693 -40.72 10.90 -6.63
N GLN A 694 -40.80 11.72 -7.66
CA GLN A 694 -40.22 13.06 -7.70
C GLN A 694 -40.94 13.96 -6.68
N LEU A 695 -40.21 14.61 -5.80
CA LEU A 695 -40.68 15.69 -4.95
C LEU A 695 -40.96 16.92 -5.80
N SER A 696 -42.19 17.34 -5.85
CA SER A 696 -42.65 18.60 -6.46
C SER A 696 -42.10 19.78 -5.69
N THR A 697 -41.34 20.64 -6.38
CA THR A 697 -40.95 21.97 -5.90
C THR A 697 -42.15 22.91 -5.90
N GLY A 698 -42.71 23.18 -4.72
CA GLY A 698 -43.64 24.30 -4.51
C GLY A 698 -42.85 25.57 -4.28
N SER A 699 -43.05 26.59 -5.12
CA SER A 699 -42.58 27.94 -4.91
C SER A 699 -43.30 28.63 -3.74
N PRO A 700 -42.67 29.51 -3.01
CA PRO A 700 -43.31 30.27 -1.93
C PRO A 700 -43.99 31.53 -2.45
N ALA A 701 -45.14 31.82 -1.88
CA ALA A 701 -45.73 33.16 -1.78
C ALA A 701 -45.34 33.77 -0.42
#